data_f3d4261260118118d1bd09ee0bfe3419
#
_entry.id   f3d4261260118118d1bd09ee0bfe3419
#
_cell.length_a   1.000
_cell.length_b   1.000
_cell.length_c   1.000
_cell.angle_alpha   90.00
_cell.angle_beta   90.00
_cell.angle_gamma   90.00
#
_symmetry.space_group_name_H-M   'P 1'
#
loop_
_entity.id
_entity.type
_entity.pdbx_description
1 polymer ?
#
loop_
_entity_poly.entity_id
_entity_poly.type
_entity_poly.pdbx_seq_one_letter_code
_entity_poly.pdbx_strand_id
1 'polypeptide(L)'
;MRAVSLFLAAVPLASVAGYSTGRHPDAYHDFHERELLRRNIVYDGSIASSYDYVIVGGGTAGLVLASRLSENSNTSVLVLEAGDTGEAVQDKIDIPSYTYYNSLVGSSYDWAYETVAQPDADNRQISWPRGKVLGGSSAINGMYLVRPSELEINAWASLVPNGSIWNWDNMYAAMKKSETYTPPLSNVQDTAKIEYSNSSHGFSGPLHASYPGYMMPQVGDWTPSLNNIDIMTSPNPDGGDGWGAFVATSAINPANWTRSYSRSAYIDPLPPRANLAILPNATVTRIVFANATGGLTATGVQYASQKGATESTVSVNKEVILAAGAIGSPQILMVSGVGPQDVLEAAGVAVQVALPGVGQHLQDHLYAEVTWKTNEQTAGSMFYGNYSNLNDVPTTSTPFLSFINSATAYVNFSALIAAPETYAQQIADAVDSSASTLVPSQYSEVVEGYKAIYNLTAQKLLLSSIGDMEILLSLTGAGQYEPQVISIQAALQHPFSQGRLYINSSDIFEYPIIDPQYLSNNADLVMLREGLRFCRSLGNTAPLSAAMAEEISPGSSVQSDEQWETWLAQNSYTEYHPSCSCAMLPQSQGGVVDANLRVYGLANVRVADASVFPFQFSAHLQAPVYGLAEQAAELIRGTYVNADAANATSSASASSSAPSATTSASSRKSAATVLTPRVLPAALGAVAAAALAAIAL
;
A
#
# COMPACT_ATOMS: atom_id res chain seq x y z
N MET A 1 -5.28 -10.74 -63.28
CA MET A 1 -4.74 -9.57 -64.00
C MET A 1 -5.75 -8.44 -63.90
N ARG A 2 -5.54 -7.46 -63.04
CA ARG A 2 -6.00 -6.07 -63.16
C ARG A 2 -5.15 -5.27 -62.17
N ALA A 3 -4.35 -4.38 -62.75
CA ALA A 3 -3.49 -3.45 -62.07
C ALA A 3 -4.32 -2.34 -61.44
N VAL A 4 -3.96 -1.93 -60.21
CA VAL A 4 -4.46 -0.71 -59.60
C VAL A 4 -3.29 0.26 -59.42
N SER A 5 -3.40 1.37 -60.11
CA SER A 5 -2.40 2.44 -60.17
C SER A 5 -2.41 3.26 -58.87
N LEU A 6 -1.23 3.51 -58.34
CA LEU A 6 -0.98 4.54 -57.30
C LEU A 6 -1.14 5.94 -57.91
N PHE A 7 -1.99 6.76 -57.29
CA PHE A 7 -1.98 8.21 -57.44
C PHE A 7 -1.25 8.85 -56.26
N LEU A 8 -0.09 9.39 -56.48
CA LEU A 8 0.55 10.37 -55.58
C LEU A 8 -0.16 11.70 -55.77
N ALA A 9 -0.79 12.20 -54.71
CA ALA A 9 -1.26 13.60 -54.69
C ALA A 9 -0.24 14.45 -53.93
N ALA A 10 0.36 15.39 -54.63
CA ALA A 10 1.23 16.41 -54.04
C ALA A 10 0.38 17.42 -53.27
N VAL A 11 0.73 17.65 -52.01
CA VAL A 11 0.14 18.75 -51.19
C VAL A 11 1.04 19.98 -51.29
N PRO A 12 0.51 21.17 -51.57
CA PRO A 12 1.32 22.40 -51.65
C PRO A 12 1.67 22.90 -50.24
N LEU A 13 2.93 23.33 -50.08
CA LEU A 13 3.39 24.09 -48.93
C LEU A 13 2.64 25.44 -48.84
N ALA A 14 1.78 25.56 -47.81
CA ALA A 14 1.24 26.86 -47.44
C ALA A 14 2.18 27.53 -46.43
N SER A 15 2.50 28.78 -46.74
CA SER A 15 3.35 29.67 -45.95
C SER A 15 2.79 29.89 -44.55
N VAL A 16 3.62 29.63 -43.54
CA VAL A 16 3.34 29.95 -42.14
C VAL A 16 3.42 31.46 -41.94
N ALA A 17 2.27 32.11 -41.79
CA ALA A 17 2.18 33.45 -41.28
C ALA A 17 2.45 33.44 -39.78
N GLY A 18 3.37 34.31 -39.32
CA GLY A 18 3.83 34.38 -37.96
C GLY A 18 2.68 34.65 -36.96
N TYR A 19 2.48 33.74 -36.01
CA TYR A 19 1.72 34.01 -34.79
C TYR A 19 2.65 34.68 -33.78
N SER A 20 2.33 35.91 -33.43
CA SER A 20 2.87 36.63 -32.28
C SER A 20 2.47 35.87 -31.00
N THR A 21 3.41 35.17 -30.38
CA THR A 21 3.22 34.55 -29.07
C THR A 21 3.28 35.64 -28.00
N GLY A 22 2.12 36.19 -27.66
CA GLY A 22 1.94 36.86 -26.37
C GLY A 22 2.08 35.80 -25.27
N ARG A 23 3.26 35.68 -24.69
CA ARG A 23 3.47 34.84 -23.49
C ARG A 23 2.76 35.50 -22.32
N HIS A 24 1.75 34.82 -21.75
CA HIS A 24 1.17 35.20 -20.48
C HIS A 24 2.25 35.21 -19.38
N PRO A 25 2.32 36.25 -18.54
CA PRO A 25 3.29 36.33 -17.44
C PRO A 25 3.17 35.13 -16.49
N ASP A 26 1.97 34.57 -16.31
CA ASP A 26 1.69 33.42 -15.47
C ASP A 26 2.34 32.11 -15.98
N ALA A 27 2.45 31.92 -17.30
CA ALA A 27 3.10 30.74 -17.88
C ALA A 27 4.63 30.74 -17.65
N TYR A 28 5.26 31.90 -17.50
CA TYR A 28 6.69 32.01 -17.21
C TYR A 28 6.98 31.78 -15.72
N HIS A 29 6.09 32.22 -14.85
CA HIS A 29 6.15 31.96 -13.40
C HIS A 29 5.96 30.47 -13.11
N ASP A 30 4.97 29.86 -13.74
CA ASP A 30 4.63 28.44 -13.61
C ASP A 30 5.77 27.53 -14.13
N PHE A 31 6.42 27.93 -15.24
CA PHE A 31 7.59 27.21 -15.77
C PHE A 31 8.81 27.31 -14.83
N HIS A 32 9.03 28.47 -14.22
CA HIS A 32 10.17 28.68 -13.31
C HIS A 32 9.95 28.02 -11.94
N GLU A 33 8.72 28.01 -11.43
CA GLU A 33 8.37 27.22 -10.23
C GLU A 33 8.54 25.73 -10.48
N ARG A 34 8.08 25.22 -11.61
CA ARG A 34 8.28 23.81 -11.99
C ARG A 34 9.76 23.44 -12.16
N GLU A 35 10.60 24.34 -12.68
CA GLU A 35 12.05 24.12 -12.75
C GLU A 35 12.72 24.12 -11.36
N LEU A 36 12.20 24.90 -10.42
CA LEU A 36 12.66 24.90 -9.04
C LEU A 36 12.25 23.63 -8.29
N LEU A 37 11.06 23.10 -8.57
CA LEU A 37 10.56 21.84 -8.01
C LEU A 37 11.34 20.60 -8.53
N ARG A 38 11.93 20.69 -9.71
CA ARG A 38 12.69 19.59 -10.37
C ARG A 38 14.10 19.37 -9.86
N ARG A 39 14.63 20.20 -8.95
CA ARG A 39 16.05 20.16 -8.58
C ARG A 39 16.49 18.90 -7.84
N ASN A 40 15.58 18.11 -7.30
CA ASN A 40 15.88 16.80 -6.72
C ASN A 40 15.74 15.66 -7.73
N ILE A 41 15.07 15.87 -8.87
CA ILE A 41 14.91 14.90 -9.96
C ILE A 41 16.02 15.15 -10.97
N VAL A 42 16.83 14.12 -11.22
CA VAL A 42 18.00 14.19 -12.07
C VAL A 42 17.66 13.56 -13.42
N TYR A 43 17.97 14.27 -14.50
CA TYR A 43 17.89 13.74 -15.85
C TYR A 43 19.33 13.46 -16.34
N ASP A 44 19.49 12.61 -17.32
CA ASP A 44 20.78 12.35 -18.01
C ASP A 44 21.87 11.63 -17.21
N GLY A 45 21.48 10.94 -16.12
CA GLY A 45 22.39 10.11 -15.36
C GLY A 45 23.52 10.85 -14.63
N SER A 46 23.40 12.18 -14.42
CA SER A 46 24.37 12.94 -13.64
C SER A 46 24.19 12.73 -12.14
N ILE A 47 24.47 11.52 -11.68
CA ILE A 47 24.48 11.16 -10.26
C ILE A 47 25.91 11.01 -9.76
N ALA A 48 26.11 11.10 -8.46
CA ALA A 48 27.40 10.79 -7.84
C ALA A 48 27.74 9.30 -7.99
N SER A 49 29.01 8.96 -7.90
CA SER A 49 29.48 7.57 -7.99
C SER A 49 29.13 6.72 -6.76
N SER A 50 28.77 7.35 -5.64
CA SER A 50 28.37 6.67 -4.42
C SER A 50 27.39 7.48 -3.58
N TYR A 51 26.54 6.77 -2.82
CA TYR A 51 25.58 7.33 -1.88
C TYR A 51 25.58 6.54 -0.56
N ASP A 52 25.16 7.20 0.52
CA ASP A 52 24.95 6.53 1.80
C ASP A 52 23.78 5.54 1.71
N TYR A 53 22.66 5.99 1.18
CA TYR A 53 21.48 5.18 0.94
C TYR A 53 21.13 5.15 -0.54
N VAL A 54 20.93 3.94 -1.07
CA VAL A 54 20.34 3.73 -2.39
C VAL A 54 18.96 3.10 -2.20
N ILE A 55 17.93 3.86 -2.52
CA ILE A 55 16.51 3.43 -2.44
C ILE A 55 16.12 2.91 -3.82
N VAL A 56 15.65 1.68 -3.87
CA VAL A 56 15.24 1.01 -5.10
C VAL A 56 13.72 1.07 -5.20
N GLY A 57 13.22 1.89 -6.11
CA GLY A 57 11.82 2.21 -6.33
C GLY A 57 11.43 3.57 -5.75
N GLY A 58 10.95 4.46 -6.62
CA GLY A 58 10.41 5.78 -6.30
C GLY A 58 8.89 5.77 -6.15
N GLY A 59 8.35 4.71 -5.53
CA GLY A 59 6.92 4.51 -5.29
C GLY A 59 6.42 5.12 -3.99
N THR A 60 5.29 4.60 -3.49
CA THR A 60 4.61 5.09 -2.27
C THR A 60 5.55 5.16 -1.08
N ALA A 61 6.26 4.09 -0.76
CA ALA A 61 7.19 4.05 0.38
C ALA A 61 8.54 4.73 0.07
N GLY A 62 9.09 4.50 -1.14
CA GLY A 62 10.44 4.96 -1.47
C GLY A 62 10.61 6.47 -1.44
N LEU A 63 9.61 7.24 -1.87
CA LEU A 63 9.67 8.69 -1.83
C LEU A 63 9.50 9.26 -0.42
N VAL A 64 8.75 8.58 0.47
CA VAL A 64 8.74 8.90 1.91
C VAL A 64 10.13 8.74 2.50
N LEU A 65 10.75 7.57 2.29
CA LEU A 65 12.10 7.27 2.76
C LEU A 65 13.12 8.29 2.24
N ALA A 66 13.07 8.62 0.95
CA ALA A 66 13.93 9.60 0.32
C ALA A 66 13.82 10.98 0.98
N SER A 67 12.59 11.45 1.19
CA SER A 67 12.29 12.71 1.84
C SER A 67 12.86 12.74 3.27
N ARG A 68 12.57 11.70 4.07
CA ARG A 68 12.93 11.65 5.48
C ARG A 68 14.43 11.41 5.72
N LEU A 69 15.07 10.53 4.96
CA LEU A 69 16.49 10.25 5.13
C LEU A 69 17.37 11.42 4.68
N SER A 70 16.94 12.17 3.67
CA SER A 70 17.66 13.36 3.18
C SER A 70 17.47 14.62 4.04
N GLU A 71 16.65 14.59 5.11
CA GLU A 71 16.56 15.68 6.11
C GLU A 71 17.89 15.94 6.79
N ASN A 72 18.71 14.89 6.99
CA ASN A 72 20.08 15.04 7.44
C ASN A 72 21.00 15.37 6.25
N SER A 73 21.45 16.62 6.16
CA SER A 73 22.30 17.10 5.06
C SER A 73 23.65 16.39 4.95
N ASN A 74 24.10 15.66 5.98
CA ASN A 74 25.32 14.85 5.96
C ASN A 74 25.10 13.43 5.42
N THR A 75 23.87 13.12 5.02
CA THR A 75 23.48 11.80 4.50
C THR A 75 23.08 11.94 3.04
N SER A 76 23.81 11.26 2.14
CA SER A 76 23.47 11.25 0.71
C SER A 76 22.48 10.15 0.37
N VAL A 77 21.46 10.49 -0.40
CA VAL A 77 20.34 9.60 -0.78
C VAL A 77 20.16 9.60 -2.28
N LEU A 78 20.10 8.41 -2.88
CA LEU A 78 19.72 8.21 -4.27
C LEU A 78 18.46 7.37 -4.33
N VAL A 79 17.50 7.77 -5.16
CA VAL A 79 16.36 6.95 -5.57
C VAL A 79 16.56 6.52 -7.02
N LEU A 80 16.42 5.23 -7.29
CA LEU A 80 16.38 4.66 -8.65
C LEU A 80 14.94 4.21 -8.94
N GLU A 81 14.28 4.84 -9.91
CA GLU A 81 12.91 4.54 -10.31
C GLU A 81 12.87 4.04 -11.76
N ALA A 82 12.22 2.90 -11.96
CA ALA A 82 12.10 2.28 -13.28
C ALA A 82 11.20 3.06 -14.24
N GLY A 83 10.18 3.71 -13.71
CA GLY A 83 9.23 4.51 -14.48
C GLY A 83 9.71 5.93 -14.75
N ASP A 84 8.92 6.62 -15.57
CA ASP A 84 9.14 8.03 -15.88
C ASP A 84 8.62 8.93 -14.74
N THR A 85 8.84 10.25 -14.88
CA THR A 85 8.36 11.27 -13.92
C THR A 85 6.84 11.38 -13.86
N GLY A 86 6.12 11.06 -14.93
CA GLY A 86 4.67 11.23 -15.06
C GLY A 86 4.22 12.63 -15.48
N GLU A 87 5.15 13.56 -15.74
CA GLU A 87 4.81 14.95 -16.12
C GLU A 87 3.99 15.05 -17.41
N ALA A 88 4.23 14.14 -18.36
CA ALA A 88 3.49 14.12 -19.62
C ALA A 88 2.01 13.71 -19.47
N VAL A 89 1.64 13.15 -18.31
CA VAL A 89 0.30 12.64 -17.99
C VAL A 89 -0.18 13.19 -16.65
N GLN A 90 0.34 14.34 -16.24
CA GLN A 90 0.07 14.91 -14.91
C GLN A 90 -1.44 15.13 -14.66
N ASP A 91 -2.19 15.56 -15.68
CA ASP A 91 -3.65 15.70 -15.61
C ASP A 91 -4.35 14.39 -15.28
N LYS A 92 -3.87 13.25 -15.82
CA LYS A 92 -4.41 11.92 -15.53
C LYS A 92 -4.07 11.44 -14.12
N ILE A 93 -2.95 11.88 -13.58
CA ILE A 93 -2.56 11.60 -12.19
C ILE A 93 -3.37 12.48 -11.24
N ASP A 94 -3.44 13.78 -11.53
CA ASP A 94 -3.98 14.79 -10.61
C ASP A 94 -5.49 14.76 -10.48
N ILE A 95 -6.23 14.40 -11.53
CA ILE A 95 -7.69 14.41 -11.51
C ILE A 95 -8.22 13.09 -10.92
N PRO A 96 -8.81 13.10 -9.70
CA PRO A 96 -9.17 11.86 -9.00
C PRO A 96 -10.09 10.94 -9.79
N SER A 97 -11.15 11.48 -10.41
CA SER A 97 -12.12 10.67 -11.19
C SER A 97 -11.50 9.99 -12.42
N TYR A 98 -10.32 10.44 -12.88
CA TYR A 98 -9.63 9.80 -14.01
C TYR A 98 -9.11 8.41 -13.68
N THR A 99 -9.03 8.05 -12.39
CA THR A 99 -8.78 6.65 -12.01
C THR A 99 -9.83 5.69 -12.59
N TYR A 100 -11.06 6.18 -12.85
CA TYR A 100 -12.16 5.39 -13.44
C TYR A 100 -12.36 5.66 -14.93
N TYR A 101 -12.19 6.91 -15.38
CA TYR A 101 -12.65 7.35 -16.70
C TYR A 101 -11.54 7.61 -17.72
N ASN A 102 -10.33 7.88 -17.26
CA ASN A 102 -9.16 8.16 -18.12
C ASN A 102 -7.87 7.62 -17.48
N SER A 103 -7.94 6.38 -17.00
CA SER A 103 -6.92 5.73 -16.19
C SER A 103 -5.58 5.57 -16.93
N LEU A 104 -4.51 5.52 -16.16
CA LEU A 104 -3.17 5.12 -16.63
C LEU A 104 -2.99 3.59 -16.66
N VAL A 105 -3.94 2.82 -16.15
CA VAL A 105 -3.92 1.34 -16.22
C VAL A 105 -3.88 0.90 -17.69
N GLY A 106 -2.98 -0.04 -17.99
CA GLY A 106 -2.74 -0.54 -19.34
C GLY A 106 -1.91 0.40 -20.24
N SER A 107 -1.40 1.53 -19.70
CA SER A 107 -0.50 2.44 -20.42
C SER A 107 0.98 2.12 -20.14
N SER A 108 1.92 2.90 -20.72
CA SER A 108 3.36 2.80 -20.40
C SER A 108 3.71 3.20 -18.95
N TYR A 109 2.77 3.80 -18.22
CA TYR A 109 2.88 4.17 -16.81
C TYR A 109 2.35 3.08 -15.86
N ASP A 110 2.00 1.93 -16.41
CA ASP A 110 1.59 0.72 -15.71
C ASP A 110 2.57 -0.42 -16.02
N TRP A 111 2.95 -1.19 -15.02
CA TRP A 111 3.73 -2.41 -15.22
C TRP A 111 2.93 -3.47 -15.99
N ALA A 112 1.59 -3.39 -15.96
CA ALA A 112 0.68 -4.30 -16.63
C ALA A 112 0.99 -5.79 -16.36
N TYR A 113 1.24 -6.13 -15.10
CA TYR A 113 1.44 -7.53 -14.71
C TYR A 113 0.15 -8.34 -14.88
N GLU A 114 0.31 -9.64 -15.06
CA GLU A 114 -0.78 -10.61 -15.07
C GLU A 114 -0.41 -11.82 -14.22
N THR A 115 -1.40 -12.44 -13.59
CA THR A 115 -1.21 -13.71 -12.90
C THR A 115 -1.04 -14.85 -13.91
N VAL A 116 -0.52 -15.98 -13.46
CA VAL A 116 -0.75 -17.23 -14.19
C VAL A 116 -2.23 -17.58 -14.18
N ALA A 117 -2.64 -18.52 -15.04
CA ALA A 117 -4.00 -19.06 -15.01
C ALA A 117 -4.33 -19.58 -13.61
N GLN A 118 -5.47 -19.12 -13.05
CA GLN A 118 -5.92 -19.46 -11.69
C GLN A 118 -6.94 -20.59 -11.78
N PRO A 119 -6.60 -21.83 -11.39
CA PRO A 119 -7.48 -22.99 -11.58
C PRO A 119 -8.86 -22.81 -10.93
N ASP A 120 -8.90 -22.32 -9.68
CA ASP A 120 -10.14 -22.14 -8.92
C ASP A 120 -10.92 -20.87 -9.32
N ALA A 121 -10.35 -20.03 -10.19
CA ALA A 121 -11.00 -18.88 -10.81
C ALA A 121 -11.23 -19.07 -12.32
N ASP A 122 -11.74 -20.24 -12.72
CA ASP A 122 -12.08 -20.63 -14.11
C ASP A 122 -10.87 -20.55 -15.08
N ASN A 123 -9.67 -20.85 -14.61
CA ASN A 123 -8.40 -20.76 -15.34
C ASN A 123 -8.12 -19.37 -15.94
N ARG A 124 -8.65 -18.30 -15.36
CA ARG A 124 -8.41 -16.94 -15.86
C ARG A 124 -7.02 -16.45 -15.46
N GLN A 125 -6.41 -15.67 -16.32
CA GLN A 125 -5.32 -14.77 -15.99
C GLN A 125 -5.94 -13.43 -15.57
N ILE A 126 -5.51 -12.91 -14.44
CA ILE A 126 -6.07 -11.70 -13.82
C ILE A 126 -5.02 -10.60 -13.92
N SER A 127 -5.43 -9.45 -14.45
CA SER A 127 -4.56 -8.29 -14.60
C SER A 127 -4.23 -7.66 -13.25
N TRP A 128 -2.94 -7.36 -13.03
CA TRP A 128 -2.39 -6.75 -11.82
C TRP A 128 -1.66 -5.44 -12.10
N PRO A 129 -2.37 -4.35 -12.39
CA PRO A 129 -1.75 -3.06 -12.65
C PRO A 129 -0.95 -2.55 -11.45
N ARG A 130 0.25 -2.04 -11.70
CA ARG A 130 1.13 -1.37 -10.73
C ARG A 130 1.74 -0.13 -11.36
N GLY A 131 1.76 0.98 -10.63
CA GLY A 131 2.34 2.22 -11.16
C GLY A 131 3.81 2.09 -11.52
N LYS A 132 4.15 2.40 -12.77
CA LYS A 132 5.50 2.52 -13.32
C LYS A 132 5.83 3.98 -13.58
N VAL A 133 5.90 4.74 -12.52
CA VAL A 133 6.02 6.20 -12.54
C VAL A 133 6.49 6.68 -11.17
N LEU A 134 7.12 7.85 -11.07
CA LEU A 134 7.39 8.48 -9.78
C LEU A 134 6.09 8.67 -8.98
N GLY A 135 6.08 8.14 -7.78
CA GLY A 135 4.90 7.97 -6.96
C GLY A 135 4.37 6.54 -6.95
N GLY A 136 4.81 5.70 -7.89
CA GLY A 136 4.40 4.30 -7.99
C GLY A 136 2.89 4.14 -8.03
N SER A 137 2.38 3.12 -7.34
CA SER A 137 0.94 2.84 -7.31
C SER A 137 0.11 3.95 -6.66
N SER A 138 0.69 4.84 -5.82
CA SER A 138 -0.06 5.99 -5.29
C SER A 138 -0.42 7.03 -6.36
N ALA A 139 0.26 7.01 -7.52
CA ALA A 139 -0.04 7.88 -8.66
C ALA A 139 -1.23 7.38 -9.51
N ILE A 140 -1.61 6.09 -9.41
CA ILE A 140 -2.63 5.49 -10.29
C ILE A 140 -3.80 4.82 -9.53
N ASN A 141 -3.75 4.74 -8.19
CA ASN A 141 -4.74 4.06 -7.35
C ASN A 141 -6.06 4.84 -7.16
N GLY A 142 -7.01 4.24 -6.42
CA GLY A 142 -8.29 4.84 -6.05
C GLY A 142 -8.25 5.84 -4.89
N MET A 143 -7.09 6.16 -4.33
CA MET A 143 -6.86 7.20 -3.30
C MET A 143 -7.46 6.95 -1.91
N TYR A 144 -7.92 5.76 -1.59
CA TYR A 144 -8.44 5.46 -0.25
C TYR A 144 -7.34 5.55 0.82
N LEU A 145 -7.68 6.14 1.97
CA LEU A 145 -6.81 6.24 3.14
C LEU A 145 -7.42 5.52 4.36
N VAL A 146 -7.95 4.33 4.17
CA VAL A 146 -8.47 3.49 5.25
C VAL A 146 -7.32 2.92 6.06
N ARG A 147 -7.48 2.87 7.37
CA ARG A 147 -6.49 2.32 8.29
C ARG A 147 -6.86 0.92 8.77
N PRO A 148 -5.87 0.04 8.99
CA PRO A 148 -6.08 -1.25 9.64
C PRO A 148 -6.62 -1.10 11.06
N SER A 149 -7.17 -2.15 11.62
CA SER A 149 -7.56 -2.17 13.02
C SER A 149 -6.34 -2.25 13.96
N GLU A 150 -6.54 -1.79 15.21
CA GLU A 150 -5.55 -1.97 16.29
C GLU A 150 -5.21 -3.45 16.50
N LEU A 151 -6.23 -4.32 16.43
CA LEU A 151 -6.05 -5.75 16.62
C LEU A 151 -5.11 -6.36 15.59
N GLU A 152 -5.26 -6.02 14.31
CA GLU A 152 -4.43 -6.52 13.22
C GLU A 152 -2.98 -6.07 13.34
N ILE A 153 -2.77 -4.79 13.62
CA ILE A 153 -1.41 -4.25 13.78
C ILE A 153 -0.72 -4.89 14.99
N ASN A 154 -1.43 -5.05 16.11
CA ASN A 154 -0.87 -5.72 17.29
C ASN A 154 -0.65 -7.23 17.04
N ALA A 155 -1.49 -7.86 16.21
CA ALA A 155 -1.29 -9.24 15.79
C ALA A 155 -0.02 -9.37 14.94
N TRP A 156 0.21 -8.47 13.96
CA TRP A 156 1.47 -8.40 13.22
C TRP A 156 2.67 -8.28 14.16
N ALA A 157 2.66 -7.31 15.08
CA ALA A 157 3.74 -7.11 16.04
C ALA A 157 4.05 -8.37 16.87
N SER A 158 3.07 -9.25 17.06
CA SER A 158 3.23 -10.50 17.84
C SER A 158 3.89 -11.65 17.07
N LEU A 159 3.90 -11.59 15.73
CA LEU A 159 4.42 -12.67 14.88
C LEU A 159 5.94 -12.71 14.80
N VAL A 160 6.61 -11.59 15.01
CA VAL A 160 8.06 -11.50 14.80
C VAL A 160 8.79 -11.21 16.11
N PRO A 161 9.94 -11.83 16.40
CA PRO A 161 10.76 -11.49 17.55
C PRO A 161 11.16 -10.01 17.53
N ASN A 162 11.00 -9.32 18.67
CA ASN A 162 11.20 -7.86 18.81
C ASN A 162 10.24 -7.01 17.96
N GLY A 163 9.13 -7.56 17.51
CA GLY A 163 8.14 -6.88 16.68
C GLY A 163 7.34 -5.78 17.39
N SER A 164 7.50 -5.60 18.70
CA SER A 164 6.76 -4.60 19.49
C SER A 164 6.92 -3.16 18.99
N ILE A 165 7.95 -2.86 18.21
CA ILE A 165 8.11 -1.57 17.54
C ILE A 165 7.06 -1.32 16.46
N TRP A 166 6.42 -2.36 15.94
CA TRP A 166 5.36 -2.33 14.93
C TRP A 166 3.96 -2.43 15.53
N ASN A 167 3.80 -2.15 16.84
CA ASN A 167 2.51 -2.14 17.50
C ASN A 167 1.62 -0.99 17.02
N TRP A 168 0.35 -1.03 17.41
CA TRP A 168 -0.64 -0.02 17.02
C TRP A 168 -0.19 1.41 17.34
N ASP A 169 0.23 1.67 18.57
CA ASP A 169 0.60 3.03 19.00
C ASP A 169 1.63 3.68 18.06
N ASN A 170 2.66 2.93 17.70
CA ASN A 170 3.73 3.40 16.83
C ASN A 170 3.27 3.55 15.38
N MET A 171 2.60 2.53 14.84
CA MET A 171 2.08 2.57 13.46
C MET A 171 1.01 3.64 13.28
N TYR A 172 0.12 3.78 14.27
CA TYR A 172 -0.90 4.82 14.27
C TYR A 172 -0.31 6.22 14.30
N ALA A 173 0.69 6.44 15.17
CA ALA A 173 1.44 7.70 15.21
C ALA A 173 2.15 7.98 13.87
N ALA A 174 2.72 6.95 13.22
CA ALA A 174 3.39 7.09 11.94
C ALA A 174 2.39 7.40 10.81
N MET A 175 1.23 6.73 10.76
CA MET A 175 0.15 7.06 9.80
C MET A 175 -0.35 8.49 10.00
N LYS A 176 -0.58 8.94 11.24
CA LYS A 176 -0.95 10.34 11.54
C LYS A 176 0.15 11.34 11.17
N LYS A 177 1.42 10.97 11.34
CA LYS A 177 2.56 11.79 10.94
C LYS A 177 2.64 12.01 9.44
N SER A 178 2.16 11.07 8.64
CA SER A 178 2.20 11.19 7.18
C SER A 178 1.19 12.20 6.63
N GLU A 179 0.12 12.55 7.36
CA GLU A 179 -1.04 13.25 6.80
C GLU A 179 -1.26 14.66 7.36
N THR A 180 -1.86 15.51 6.53
CA THR A 180 -2.58 16.73 6.93
C THR A 180 -4.05 16.53 6.58
N TYR A 181 -4.86 16.33 7.62
CA TYR A 181 -6.29 16.09 7.49
C TYR A 181 -7.07 17.39 7.34
N THR A 182 -8.07 17.39 6.47
CA THR A 182 -9.05 18.44 6.30
C THR A 182 -10.46 17.85 6.38
N PRO A 183 -11.32 18.32 7.30
CA PRO A 183 -12.71 17.87 7.40
C PRO A 183 -13.49 18.08 6.09
N PRO A 184 -14.59 17.34 5.87
CA PRO A 184 -15.42 17.50 4.67
C PRO A 184 -16.06 18.89 4.62
N LEU A 185 -16.36 19.36 3.41
CA LEU A 185 -17.24 20.52 3.22
C LEU A 185 -18.62 20.22 3.82
N SER A 186 -19.27 21.23 4.41
CA SER A 186 -20.58 21.03 5.08
C SER A 186 -21.63 20.39 4.17
N ASN A 187 -21.73 20.84 2.92
CA ASN A 187 -22.65 20.25 1.95
C ASN A 187 -22.30 18.80 1.58
N VAL A 188 -21.02 18.44 1.54
CA VAL A 188 -20.55 17.08 1.31
C VAL A 188 -20.87 16.19 2.51
N GLN A 189 -20.60 16.71 3.74
CA GLN A 189 -20.92 16.03 4.99
C GLN A 189 -22.40 15.74 5.11
N ASP A 190 -23.24 16.75 4.87
CA ASP A 190 -24.71 16.63 4.97
C ASP A 190 -25.26 15.64 3.94
N THR A 191 -24.77 15.71 2.68
CA THR A 191 -25.22 14.81 1.59
C THR A 191 -24.85 13.36 1.89
N ALA A 192 -23.62 13.10 2.29
CA ALA A 192 -23.08 11.75 2.48
C ALA A 192 -23.21 11.23 3.91
N LYS A 193 -23.74 12.05 4.86
CA LYS A 193 -23.86 11.72 6.30
C LYS A 193 -22.53 11.27 6.91
N ILE A 194 -21.46 11.99 6.60
CA ILE A 194 -20.11 11.64 7.02
C ILE A 194 -19.94 11.85 8.53
N GLU A 195 -19.53 10.79 9.23
CA GLU A 195 -19.04 10.84 10.60
C GLU A 195 -17.53 10.68 10.61
N TYR A 196 -16.84 11.44 11.47
CA TYR A 196 -15.38 11.43 11.60
C TYR A 196 -14.94 11.93 12.97
N SER A 197 -13.71 11.60 13.36
CA SER A 197 -13.10 12.12 14.59
C SER A 197 -11.76 12.78 14.31
N ASN A 198 -11.65 14.08 14.62
CA ASN A 198 -10.38 14.81 14.49
C ASN A 198 -9.24 14.19 15.31
N SER A 199 -9.55 13.52 16.43
CA SER A 199 -8.53 12.91 17.29
C SER A 199 -7.76 11.78 16.59
N SER A 200 -8.36 11.19 15.57
CA SER A 200 -7.78 10.07 14.81
C SER A 200 -6.86 10.54 13.68
N HIS A 201 -6.75 11.83 13.44
CA HIS A 201 -6.00 12.38 12.31
C HIS A 201 -4.75 13.14 12.70
N GLY A 202 -3.83 13.27 11.73
CA GLY A 202 -2.68 14.18 11.75
C GLY A 202 -2.98 15.49 11.02
N PHE A 203 -2.29 16.58 11.40
CA PHE A 203 -2.55 17.92 10.85
C PHE A 203 -1.29 18.63 10.35
N SER A 204 -0.18 17.92 10.20
CA SER A 204 1.12 18.52 9.85
C SER A 204 1.97 17.68 8.93
N GLY A 205 1.47 16.53 8.48
CA GLY A 205 2.15 15.68 7.52
C GLY A 205 2.02 16.20 6.08
N PRO A 206 2.82 15.68 5.17
CA PRO A 206 2.85 16.18 3.79
C PRO A 206 1.70 15.69 2.91
N LEU A 207 1.11 14.52 3.23
CA LEU A 207 0.01 13.94 2.46
C LEU A 207 -1.31 14.59 2.85
N HIS A 208 -2.06 15.13 1.89
CA HIS A 208 -3.41 15.61 2.16
C HIS A 208 -4.38 14.43 2.30
N ALA A 209 -5.11 14.42 3.41
CA ALA A 209 -6.21 13.51 3.71
C ALA A 209 -7.50 14.32 3.83
N SER A 210 -8.48 14.07 2.98
CA SER A 210 -9.74 14.81 2.97
C SER A 210 -10.86 13.96 2.37
N TYR A 211 -11.92 14.60 1.93
CA TYR A 211 -13.02 13.99 1.19
C TYR A 211 -13.14 14.64 -0.19
N PRO A 212 -13.78 13.99 -1.18
CA PRO A 212 -14.11 14.63 -2.45
C PRO A 212 -14.88 15.94 -2.28
N GLY A 213 -14.69 16.90 -3.16
CA GLY A 213 -15.39 18.17 -3.14
C GLY A 213 -16.86 18.10 -3.58
N TYR A 214 -17.29 16.94 -4.04
CA TYR A 214 -18.66 16.63 -4.48
C TYR A 214 -19.03 15.22 -4.05
N MET A 215 -20.28 15.01 -3.68
CA MET A 215 -20.82 13.70 -3.29
C MET A 215 -22.13 13.42 -4.02
N MET A 216 -22.27 12.20 -4.49
CA MET A 216 -23.53 11.72 -5.09
C MET A 216 -24.57 11.52 -3.98
N PRO A 217 -25.87 11.89 -4.22
CA PRO A 217 -26.93 11.73 -3.22
C PRO A 217 -27.08 10.31 -2.68
N GLN A 218 -26.87 9.29 -3.52
CA GLN A 218 -26.98 7.87 -3.15
C GLN A 218 -25.98 7.46 -2.03
N VAL A 219 -24.86 8.18 -1.89
CA VAL A 219 -23.93 7.97 -0.77
C VAL A 219 -24.61 8.25 0.58
N GLY A 220 -25.55 9.21 0.62
CA GLY A 220 -26.33 9.50 1.82
C GLY A 220 -27.32 8.39 2.23
N ASP A 221 -27.58 7.43 1.37
CA ASP A 221 -28.42 6.26 1.66
C ASP A 221 -27.61 5.05 2.17
N TRP A 222 -26.28 5.12 2.09
CA TRP A 222 -25.36 4.03 2.42
C TRP A 222 -25.44 3.61 3.89
N THR A 223 -25.03 4.49 4.79
CA THR A 223 -25.01 4.18 6.22
C THR A 223 -26.39 3.88 6.81
N PRO A 224 -27.48 4.59 6.42
CA PRO A 224 -28.83 4.21 6.88
C PRO A 224 -29.30 2.83 6.42
N SER A 225 -28.94 2.42 5.19
CA SER A 225 -29.31 1.10 4.70
C SER A 225 -28.56 -0.01 5.43
N LEU A 226 -27.26 0.19 5.70
CA LEU A 226 -26.46 -0.73 6.48
C LEU A 226 -26.94 -0.84 7.93
N ASN A 227 -27.31 0.29 8.57
CA ASN A 227 -27.92 0.27 9.90
C ASN A 227 -29.21 -0.56 9.95
N ASN A 228 -30.00 -0.56 8.86
CA ASN A 228 -31.25 -1.35 8.77
C ASN A 228 -31.00 -2.88 8.64
N ILE A 229 -29.76 -3.30 8.45
CA ILE A 229 -29.34 -4.71 8.44
C ILE A 229 -28.22 -4.95 9.48
N ASP A 230 -28.28 -4.21 10.59
CA ASP A 230 -27.46 -4.37 11.78
C ASP A 230 -25.94 -4.08 11.60
N ILE A 231 -25.56 -3.41 10.52
CA ILE A 231 -24.19 -2.89 10.35
C ILE A 231 -24.16 -1.42 10.74
N MET A 232 -23.68 -1.14 11.93
CA MET A 232 -23.71 0.19 12.51
C MET A 232 -22.76 1.18 11.81
N THR A 233 -23.17 2.45 11.77
CA THR A 233 -22.26 3.52 11.33
C THR A 233 -21.10 3.65 12.33
N SER A 234 -19.87 3.65 11.80
CA SER A 234 -18.68 3.93 12.59
C SER A 234 -18.52 5.44 12.80
N PRO A 235 -18.54 5.93 14.05
CA PRO A 235 -18.35 7.34 14.32
C PRO A 235 -16.87 7.77 14.22
N ASN A 236 -15.95 6.82 14.14
CA ASN A 236 -14.52 7.06 14.12
C ASN A 236 -13.79 5.98 13.30
N PRO A 237 -14.00 5.91 11.97
CA PRO A 237 -13.47 4.84 11.13
C PRO A 237 -11.94 4.75 11.12
N ASP A 238 -11.24 5.87 11.38
CA ASP A 238 -9.79 5.95 11.41
C ASP A 238 -9.18 5.72 12.81
N GLY A 239 -9.99 5.29 13.78
CA GLY A 239 -9.60 5.11 15.19
C GLY A 239 -9.00 3.76 15.55
N GLY A 240 -9.02 2.78 14.64
CA GLY A 240 -8.49 1.44 14.87
C GLY A 240 -9.54 0.37 15.22
N ASP A 241 -10.84 0.68 15.18
CA ASP A 241 -11.90 -0.30 15.46
C ASP A 241 -12.07 -1.33 14.32
N GLY A 242 -11.82 -0.91 13.07
CA GLY A 242 -11.73 -1.80 11.90
C GLY A 242 -13.04 -2.43 11.43
N TRP A 243 -14.23 -1.89 11.81
CA TRP A 243 -15.52 -2.39 11.36
C TRP A 243 -16.60 -1.29 11.32
N GLY A 244 -17.72 -1.59 10.62
CA GLY A 244 -18.87 -0.69 10.49
C GLY A 244 -18.90 0.07 9.17
N ALA A 245 -19.97 0.85 8.99
CA ALA A 245 -20.24 1.62 7.78
C ALA A 245 -19.75 3.05 7.89
N PHE A 246 -19.10 3.58 6.86
CA PHE A 246 -18.60 4.95 6.82
C PHE A 246 -18.34 5.43 5.39
N VAL A 247 -17.95 6.68 5.26
CA VAL A 247 -17.35 7.23 4.04
C VAL A 247 -15.87 7.41 4.29
N ALA A 248 -15.04 6.74 3.51
CA ALA A 248 -13.59 6.71 3.70
C ALA A 248 -12.94 8.07 3.40
N THR A 249 -11.90 8.42 4.17
CA THR A 249 -11.00 9.51 3.82
C THR A 249 -10.23 9.17 2.55
N SER A 250 -9.82 10.20 1.84
CA SER A 250 -9.21 10.10 0.52
C SER A 250 -7.93 10.93 0.45
N ALA A 251 -6.96 10.46 -0.30
CA ALA A 251 -5.71 11.17 -0.60
C ALA A 251 -5.96 12.27 -1.64
N ILE A 252 -6.70 13.31 -1.27
CA ILE A 252 -7.09 14.44 -2.10
C ILE A 252 -6.67 15.74 -1.42
N ASN A 253 -6.04 16.65 -2.18
CA ASN A 253 -5.76 18.00 -1.75
C ASN A 253 -7.03 18.88 -1.91
N PRO A 254 -7.66 19.31 -0.81
CA PRO A 254 -8.92 20.05 -0.88
C PRO A 254 -8.77 21.50 -1.39
N ALA A 255 -7.55 22.00 -1.55
CA ALA A 255 -7.32 23.35 -2.07
C ALA A 255 -7.56 23.45 -3.58
N ASN A 256 -7.33 22.36 -4.30
CA ASN A 256 -7.44 22.30 -5.78
C ASN A 256 -8.10 21.01 -6.30
N TRP A 257 -8.56 20.16 -5.40
CA TRP A 257 -9.24 18.88 -5.69
C TRP A 257 -8.39 17.89 -6.49
N THR A 258 -7.07 17.93 -6.31
CA THR A 258 -6.15 17.00 -6.98
C THR A 258 -5.75 15.85 -6.06
N ARG A 259 -5.32 14.75 -6.67
CA ARG A 259 -4.69 13.64 -5.97
C ARG A 259 -3.50 14.12 -5.14
N SER A 260 -3.42 13.69 -3.89
CA SER A 260 -2.23 13.78 -3.06
C SER A 260 -1.56 12.40 -3.04
N TYR A 261 -0.32 12.32 -3.52
CA TYR A 261 0.41 11.06 -3.64
C TYR A 261 1.87 11.24 -3.26
N SER A 262 2.63 10.17 -3.19
CA SER A 262 3.96 10.24 -2.56
C SER A 262 4.89 11.28 -3.21
N ARG A 263 4.83 11.49 -4.55
CA ARG A 263 5.62 12.54 -5.21
C ARG A 263 5.12 13.94 -4.84
N SER A 264 3.83 14.22 -5.05
CA SER A 264 3.26 15.55 -4.76
C SER A 264 3.30 15.92 -3.28
N ALA A 265 3.30 14.91 -2.39
CA ALA A 265 3.35 15.11 -0.94
C ALA A 265 4.78 15.24 -0.40
N TYR A 266 5.68 14.35 -0.79
CA TYR A 266 6.99 14.21 -0.15
C TYR A 266 8.17 14.77 -0.94
N ILE A 267 8.02 15.02 -2.25
CA ILE A 267 9.13 15.44 -3.12
C ILE A 267 8.92 16.83 -3.70
N ASP A 268 7.77 17.08 -4.35
CA ASP A 268 7.53 18.36 -5.04
C ASP A 268 7.57 19.58 -4.10
N PRO A 269 7.10 19.52 -2.83
CA PRO A 269 7.21 20.64 -1.90
C PRO A 269 8.61 20.85 -1.30
N LEU A 270 9.56 19.90 -1.51
CA LEU A 270 10.89 20.03 -0.92
C LEU A 270 11.72 21.14 -1.58
N PRO A 271 12.43 21.94 -0.81
CA PRO A 271 13.49 22.75 -1.37
C PRO A 271 14.57 21.86 -1.99
N PRO A 272 15.36 22.37 -2.93
CA PRO A 272 16.51 21.64 -3.46
C PRO A 272 17.44 21.16 -2.34
N ARG A 273 17.71 19.86 -2.31
CA ARG A 273 18.63 19.24 -1.35
C ARG A 273 19.86 18.70 -2.09
N ALA A 274 21.04 19.22 -1.82
CA ALA A 274 22.27 18.79 -2.48
C ALA A 274 22.62 17.31 -2.20
N ASN A 275 22.03 16.73 -1.18
CA ASN A 275 22.23 15.36 -0.74
C ASN A 275 21.11 14.38 -1.18
N LEU A 276 20.17 14.82 -2.03
CA LEU A 276 19.10 13.98 -2.58
C LEU A 276 19.15 14.01 -4.11
N ALA A 277 19.21 12.82 -4.73
CA ALA A 277 19.04 12.63 -6.16
C ALA A 277 17.96 11.59 -6.43
N ILE A 278 17.07 11.88 -7.37
CA ILE A 278 16.01 10.97 -7.83
C ILE A 278 16.20 10.75 -9.31
N LEU A 279 16.50 9.54 -9.72
CA LEU A 279 16.77 9.18 -11.11
C LEU A 279 15.61 8.33 -11.65
N PRO A 280 14.71 8.88 -12.47
CA PRO A 280 13.69 8.13 -13.18
C PRO A 280 14.28 7.38 -14.39
N ASN A 281 13.53 6.46 -14.97
CA ASN A 281 13.94 5.61 -16.09
C ASN A 281 15.22 4.80 -15.77
N ALA A 282 15.38 4.37 -14.53
CA ALA A 282 16.53 3.65 -14.01
C ALA A 282 16.04 2.34 -13.33
N THR A 283 15.86 1.31 -14.14
CA THR A 283 15.49 -0.03 -13.64
C THR A 283 16.69 -0.67 -12.98
N VAL A 284 16.59 -0.97 -11.69
CA VAL A 284 17.63 -1.71 -10.97
C VAL A 284 17.68 -3.15 -11.50
N THR A 285 18.86 -3.55 -11.98
CA THR A 285 19.06 -4.88 -12.57
C THR A 285 19.55 -5.90 -11.53
N ARG A 286 20.32 -5.48 -10.56
CA ARG A 286 20.74 -6.31 -9.40
C ARG A 286 21.45 -5.51 -8.31
N ILE A 287 21.56 -6.11 -7.14
CA ILE A 287 22.43 -5.68 -6.04
C ILE A 287 23.77 -6.39 -6.20
N VAL A 288 24.88 -5.66 -6.03
CA VAL A 288 26.24 -6.19 -6.07
C VAL A 288 26.71 -6.46 -4.67
N PHE A 289 27.13 -7.68 -4.38
CA PHE A 289 27.55 -8.10 -3.06
C PHE A 289 29.06 -8.38 -2.98
N ALA A 290 29.63 -8.20 -1.79
CA ALA A 290 30.96 -8.69 -1.41
C ALA A 290 30.92 -9.27 0.00
N ASN A 291 31.79 -10.23 0.26
CA ASN A 291 32.01 -10.72 1.62
C ASN A 291 32.78 -9.68 2.44
N ALA A 292 32.24 -9.30 3.60
CA ALA A 292 32.87 -8.37 4.52
C ALA A 292 32.82 -8.92 5.96
N THR A 293 33.54 -8.24 6.87
CA THR A 293 33.44 -8.55 8.29
C THR A 293 32.01 -8.27 8.76
N GLY A 294 31.24 -9.30 9.04
CA GLY A 294 29.81 -9.17 9.43
C GLY A 294 28.82 -9.80 8.45
N GLY A 295 29.30 -10.39 7.35
CA GLY A 295 28.48 -11.13 6.41
C GLY A 295 28.49 -10.60 4.99
N LEU A 296 27.57 -11.08 4.17
CA LEU A 296 27.40 -10.65 2.79
C LEU A 296 26.85 -9.20 2.77
N THR A 297 27.59 -8.31 2.16
CA THR A 297 27.35 -6.86 2.21
C THR A 297 27.10 -6.32 0.80
N ALA A 298 26.04 -5.55 0.60
CA ALA A 298 25.81 -4.81 -0.62
C ALA A 298 26.83 -3.67 -0.77
N THR A 299 27.58 -3.67 -1.86
CA THR A 299 28.61 -2.68 -2.18
C THR A 299 28.21 -1.77 -3.31
N GLY A 300 27.18 -2.14 -4.09
CA GLY A 300 26.68 -1.36 -5.20
C GLY A 300 25.31 -1.84 -5.68
N VAL A 301 24.72 -1.02 -6.53
CA VAL A 301 23.47 -1.33 -7.24
C VAL A 301 23.70 -1.10 -8.73
N GLN A 302 23.36 -2.09 -9.54
CA GLN A 302 23.36 -2.01 -10.99
C GLN A 302 22.00 -1.59 -11.50
N TYR A 303 21.97 -0.78 -12.54
CA TYR A 303 20.72 -0.32 -13.15
C TYR A 303 20.92 -0.04 -14.64
N ALA A 304 19.83 -0.09 -15.40
CA ALA A 304 19.77 0.24 -16.81
C ALA A 304 18.46 0.95 -17.16
N SER A 305 18.47 1.77 -18.22
CA SER A 305 17.27 2.48 -18.65
C SER A 305 16.23 1.59 -19.33
N GLN A 306 16.68 0.50 -19.97
CA GLN A 306 15.82 -0.47 -20.66
C GLN A 306 16.59 -1.77 -20.95
N LYS A 307 15.88 -2.79 -21.34
CA LYS A 307 16.47 -4.07 -21.75
C LYS A 307 17.52 -3.87 -22.85
N GLY A 308 18.72 -4.42 -22.64
CA GLY A 308 19.84 -4.34 -23.56
C GLY A 308 20.61 -3.01 -23.56
N ALA A 309 20.22 -2.03 -22.75
CA ALA A 309 21.02 -0.82 -22.54
C ALA A 309 22.27 -1.14 -21.69
N THR A 310 23.26 -0.26 -21.75
CA THR A 310 24.47 -0.37 -20.92
C THR A 310 24.10 -0.26 -19.46
N GLU A 311 24.53 -1.22 -18.66
CA GLU A 311 24.37 -1.16 -17.21
C GLU A 311 25.33 -0.14 -16.58
N SER A 312 24.83 0.64 -15.66
CA SER A 312 25.58 1.54 -14.80
C SER A 312 25.61 0.97 -13.38
N THR A 313 26.63 1.34 -12.60
CA THR A 313 26.74 0.93 -11.19
C THR A 313 26.95 2.14 -10.31
N VAL A 314 26.18 2.21 -9.21
CA VAL A 314 26.39 3.17 -8.13
C VAL A 314 26.85 2.42 -6.87
N SER A 315 27.86 2.95 -6.18
CA SER A 315 28.36 2.37 -4.93
C SER A 315 27.49 2.76 -3.74
N VAL A 316 27.42 1.86 -2.76
CA VAL A 316 26.63 2.03 -1.53
C VAL A 316 27.56 2.13 -0.33
N ASN A 317 27.45 3.22 0.43
CA ASN A 317 28.29 3.45 1.61
C ASN A 317 27.66 2.90 2.90
N LYS A 318 26.32 2.92 3.02
CA LYS A 318 25.59 2.44 4.21
C LYS A 318 24.64 1.30 3.86
N GLU A 319 23.48 1.59 3.25
CA GLU A 319 22.45 0.58 3.01
C GLU A 319 21.79 0.69 1.62
N VAL A 320 21.34 -0.45 1.10
CA VAL A 320 20.35 -0.55 0.04
C VAL A 320 18.99 -0.74 0.70
N ILE A 321 17.99 0.03 0.26
CA ILE A 321 16.61 -0.07 0.76
C ILE A 321 15.70 -0.40 -0.41
N LEU A 322 15.15 -1.61 -0.42
CA LEU A 322 14.17 -2.03 -1.40
C LEU A 322 12.81 -1.43 -1.04
N ALA A 323 12.22 -0.72 -1.98
CA ALA A 323 10.90 -0.09 -1.93
C ALA A 323 10.18 -0.23 -3.29
N ALA A 324 10.47 -1.34 -4.00
CA ALA A 324 9.95 -1.61 -5.34
C ALA A 324 8.58 -2.32 -5.33
N GLY A 325 7.96 -2.42 -4.17
CA GLY A 325 6.62 -3.00 -3.95
C GLY A 325 6.63 -4.53 -3.93
N ALA A 326 5.43 -5.09 -3.72
CA ALA A 326 5.24 -6.52 -3.49
C ALA A 326 5.69 -7.43 -4.65
N ILE A 327 5.89 -6.88 -5.84
CA ILE A 327 6.38 -7.63 -7.00
C ILE A 327 7.86 -7.35 -7.25
N GLY A 328 8.27 -6.08 -7.30
CA GLY A 328 9.64 -5.71 -7.65
C GLY A 328 10.67 -6.04 -6.58
N SER A 329 10.35 -5.88 -5.29
CA SER A 329 11.31 -6.12 -4.20
C SER A 329 11.75 -7.59 -4.11
N PRO A 330 10.87 -8.60 -4.10
CA PRO A 330 11.29 -10.00 -4.16
C PRO A 330 11.97 -10.37 -5.50
N GLN A 331 11.54 -9.80 -6.62
CA GLN A 331 12.18 -10.04 -7.92
C GLN A 331 13.65 -9.58 -7.90
N ILE A 332 13.91 -8.37 -7.38
CA ILE A 332 15.29 -7.83 -7.28
C ILE A 332 16.15 -8.67 -6.34
N LEU A 333 15.61 -9.14 -5.22
CA LEU A 333 16.33 -10.08 -4.34
C LEU A 333 16.72 -11.35 -5.10
N MET A 334 15.77 -11.97 -5.81
CA MET A 334 16.01 -13.20 -6.53
C MET A 334 17.03 -13.03 -7.67
N VAL A 335 16.92 -12.01 -8.53
CA VAL A 335 17.93 -11.78 -9.59
C VAL A 335 19.31 -11.41 -9.04
N SER A 336 19.36 -10.98 -7.77
CA SER A 336 20.61 -10.72 -7.05
C SER A 336 21.17 -11.95 -6.32
N GLY A 337 20.51 -13.12 -6.44
CA GLY A 337 20.94 -14.39 -5.85
C GLY A 337 20.46 -14.61 -4.41
N VAL A 338 19.43 -13.89 -3.95
CA VAL A 338 18.84 -14.03 -2.62
C VAL A 338 17.40 -14.54 -2.76
N GLY A 339 17.16 -15.79 -2.41
CA GLY A 339 15.84 -16.39 -2.59
C GLY A 339 15.82 -17.90 -2.46
N PRO A 340 14.72 -18.57 -2.84
CA PRO A 340 14.63 -20.04 -2.87
C PRO A 340 15.68 -20.63 -3.82
N GLN A 341 16.47 -21.56 -3.32
CA GLN A 341 17.60 -22.12 -4.08
C GLN A 341 17.17 -22.75 -5.39
N ASP A 342 16.10 -23.53 -5.38
CA ASP A 342 15.56 -24.21 -6.57
C ASP A 342 15.10 -23.23 -7.66
N VAL A 343 14.47 -22.11 -7.25
CA VAL A 343 14.05 -21.02 -8.14
C VAL A 343 15.25 -20.33 -8.76
N LEU A 344 16.26 -19.98 -7.94
CA LEU A 344 17.47 -19.31 -8.40
C LEU A 344 18.25 -20.16 -9.39
N GLU A 345 18.46 -21.44 -9.06
CA GLU A 345 19.16 -22.40 -9.94
C GLU A 345 18.42 -22.60 -11.25
N ALA A 346 17.07 -22.73 -11.22
CA ALA A 346 16.25 -22.89 -12.42
C ALA A 346 16.29 -21.64 -13.32
N ALA A 347 16.39 -20.44 -12.73
CA ALA A 347 16.52 -19.18 -13.45
C ALA A 347 17.97 -18.88 -13.91
N GLY A 348 18.94 -19.75 -13.61
CA GLY A 348 20.36 -19.56 -13.93
C GLY A 348 21.04 -18.46 -13.08
N VAL A 349 20.53 -18.18 -11.89
CA VAL A 349 21.07 -17.20 -10.95
C VAL A 349 21.94 -17.91 -9.91
N ALA A 350 23.18 -17.44 -9.69
CA ALA A 350 24.04 -17.98 -8.67
C ALA A 350 23.52 -17.65 -7.27
N VAL A 351 23.35 -18.68 -6.43
CA VAL A 351 22.86 -18.51 -5.05
C VAL A 351 23.92 -17.80 -4.20
N GLN A 352 23.54 -16.64 -3.65
CA GLN A 352 24.32 -15.89 -2.67
C GLN A 352 23.82 -16.16 -1.24
N VAL A 353 22.48 -16.16 -1.07
CA VAL A 353 21.80 -16.50 0.19
C VAL A 353 20.58 -17.35 -0.15
N ALA A 354 20.56 -18.59 0.33
CA ALA A 354 19.35 -19.41 0.28
C ALA A 354 18.35 -18.87 1.31
N LEU A 355 17.32 -18.19 0.84
CA LEU A 355 16.27 -17.58 1.67
C LEU A 355 14.91 -17.98 1.10
N PRO A 356 14.36 -19.13 1.50
CA PRO A 356 13.18 -19.75 0.90
C PRO A 356 11.92 -18.88 0.91
N GLY A 357 11.80 -17.95 1.87
CA GLY A 357 10.62 -17.10 2.02
C GLY A 357 10.47 -15.99 0.98
N VAL A 358 11.52 -15.67 0.21
CA VAL A 358 11.43 -14.62 -0.81
C VAL A 358 10.43 -14.99 -1.88
N GLY A 359 9.43 -14.13 -2.07
CA GLY A 359 8.33 -14.35 -3.01
C GLY A 359 7.21 -15.26 -2.51
N GLN A 360 7.29 -15.79 -1.27
CA GLN A 360 6.27 -16.66 -0.68
C GLN A 360 5.23 -15.83 0.11
N HIS A 361 4.17 -16.49 0.57
CA HIS A 361 3.07 -15.88 1.34
C HIS A 361 2.34 -14.74 0.61
N LEU A 362 2.44 -14.70 -0.72
CA LEU A 362 1.79 -13.67 -1.54
C LEU A 362 0.27 -13.70 -1.30
N GLN A 363 -0.29 -12.58 -0.88
CA GLN A 363 -1.72 -12.39 -0.67
C GLN A 363 -2.20 -11.13 -1.38
N ASP A 364 -3.50 -11.11 -1.69
CA ASP A 364 -4.19 -9.98 -2.31
C ASP A 364 -5.66 -9.98 -1.88
N HIS A 365 -6.32 -8.84 -1.90
CA HIS A 365 -7.76 -8.77 -1.71
C HIS A 365 -8.47 -9.12 -3.02
N LEU A 366 -9.27 -10.16 -2.99
CA LEU A 366 -10.10 -10.59 -4.12
C LEU A 366 -11.52 -10.07 -3.92
N TYR A 367 -12.12 -9.45 -4.95
CA TYR A 367 -13.48 -8.97 -4.89
C TYR A 367 -14.35 -9.50 -6.04
N ALA A 368 -15.65 -9.41 -5.85
CA ALA A 368 -16.67 -9.49 -6.88
C ALA A 368 -17.82 -8.54 -6.53
N GLU A 369 -18.78 -8.32 -7.47
CA GLU A 369 -19.81 -7.33 -7.26
C GLU A 369 -21.19 -7.78 -7.75
N VAL A 370 -22.23 -7.25 -7.10
CA VAL A 370 -23.60 -7.33 -7.57
C VAL A 370 -23.97 -5.98 -8.18
N THR A 371 -24.56 -5.98 -9.39
CA THR A 371 -24.80 -4.77 -10.18
C THR A 371 -26.28 -4.64 -10.56
N TRP A 372 -26.78 -3.42 -10.41
CA TRP A 372 -28.16 -3.05 -10.77
C TRP A 372 -28.17 -1.92 -11.81
N LYS A 373 -29.17 -1.95 -12.70
CA LYS A 373 -29.56 -0.75 -13.42
C LYS A 373 -30.14 0.27 -12.45
N THR A 374 -30.04 1.53 -12.78
CA THR A 374 -30.67 2.63 -12.05
C THR A 374 -31.34 3.62 -13.00
N ASN A 375 -32.41 4.26 -12.52
CA ASN A 375 -33.05 5.40 -13.20
C ASN A 375 -32.49 6.74 -12.70
N GLU A 376 -31.64 6.71 -11.68
CA GLU A 376 -31.04 7.90 -11.10
C GLU A 376 -29.72 8.25 -11.80
N GLN A 377 -29.30 9.51 -11.65
CA GLN A 377 -27.96 9.91 -12.09
C GLN A 377 -26.90 9.23 -11.25
N THR A 378 -25.91 8.70 -11.92
CA THR A 378 -24.66 8.20 -11.30
C THR A 378 -23.50 9.14 -11.67
N ALA A 379 -22.37 9.02 -10.97
CA ALA A 379 -21.16 9.74 -11.33
C ALA A 379 -20.71 9.40 -12.76
N GLY A 380 -20.87 8.12 -13.18
CA GLY A 380 -20.62 7.69 -14.55
C GLY A 380 -21.50 8.37 -15.57
N SER A 381 -22.83 8.40 -15.35
CA SER A 381 -23.76 9.04 -16.29
C SER A 381 -23.54 10.56 -16.37
N MET A 382 -23.19 11.21 -15.27
CA MET A 382 -22.83 12.63 -15.27
C MET A 382 -21.52 12.88 -16.01
N PHE A 383 -20.50 12.06 -15.81
CA PHE A 383 -19.22 12.21 -16.48
C PHE A 383 -19.38 12.08 -18.00
N TYR A 384 -19.94 10.99 -18.49
CA TYR A 384 -20.11 10.76 -19.92
C TYR A 384 -21.18 11.65 -20.56
N GLY A 385 -22.14 12.15 -19.77
CA GLY A 385 -23.09 13.17 -20.22
C GLY A 385 -22.46 14.54 -20.44
N ASN A 386 -21.50 14.92 -19.61
CA ASN A 386 -20.76 16.17 -19.74
C ASN A 386 -19.59 16.08 -20.75
N TYR A 387 -18.95 14.92 -20.84
CA TYR A 387 -17.73 14.70 -21.62
C TYR A 387 -17.90 13.50 -22.57
N SER A 388 -18.67 13.70 -23.63
CA SER A 388 -18.95 12.64 -24.62
C SER A 388 -17.72 12.26 -25.46
N ASN A 389 -16.68 13.11 -25.48
CA ASN A 389 -15.40 12.86 -26.13
C ASN A 389 -14.28 13.07 -25.09
N LEU A 390 -13.42 12.07 -24.92
CA LEU A 390 -12.29 12.15 -23.99
C LEU A 390 -11.28 13.24 -24.32
N ASN A 391 -11.30 13.81 -25.52
CA ASN A 391 -10.47 14.97 -25.88
C ASN A 391 -11.04 16.29 -25.32
N ASP A 392 -12.27 16.32 -24.88
CA ASP A 392 -12.95 17.50 -24.33
C ASP A 392 -12.95 17.52 -22.80
N VAL A 393 -12.35 16.49 -22.15
CA VAL A 393 -12.27 16.44 -20.69
C VAL A 393 -11.29 17.51 -20.16
N PRO A 394 -11.59 18.10 -18.98
CA PRO A 394 -10.73 19.12 -18.38
C PRO A 394 -9.35 18.58 -18.06
N THR A 395 -8.34 19.45 -18.17
CA THR A 395 -6.96 19.21 -17.71
C THR A 395 -6.73 19.68 -16.27
N THR A 396 -7.76 20.23 -15.63
CA THR A 396 -7.75 20.69 -14.23
C THR A 396 -8.89 20.07 -13.46
N SER A 397 -8.64 19.68 -12.21
CA SER A 397 -9.66 19.10 -11.36
C SER A 397 -10.69 20.14 -10.88
N THR A 398 -11.88 19.66 -10.58
CA THR A 398 -13.01 20.42 -10.03
C THR A 398 -13.61 19.64 -8.86
N PRO A 399 -14.48 20.23 -8.04
CA PRO A 399 -15.19 19.47 -7.02
C PRO A 399 -15.83 18.18 -7.53
N PHE A 400 -16.52 18.22 -8.68
CA PHE A 400 -17.13 17.02 -9.30
C PHE A 400 -16.08 16.00 -9.75
N LEU A 401 -15.02 16.45 -10.41
CA LEU A 401 -13.94 15.57 -10.88
C LEU A 401 -13.07 14.99 -9.75
N SER A 402 -13.25 15.48 -8.51
CA SER A 402 -12.63 14.86 -7.35
C SER A 402 -13.43 13.68 -6.79
N PHE A 403 -14.64 13.42 -7.30
CA PHE A 403 -15.46 12.29 -6.84
C PHE A 403 -14.74 10.96 -7.07
N ILE A 404 -14.71 10.16 -6.01
CA ILE A 404 -14.33 8.74 -6.02
C ILE A 404 -15.37 7.94 -5.24
N ASN A 405 -15.48 6.65 -5.51
CA ASN A 405 -16.30 5.75 -4.71
C ASN A 405 -15.64 5.62 -3.32
N SER A 406 -16.26 6.18 -2.28
CA SER A 406 -15.69 6.19 -0.93
C SER A 406 -16.66 5.72 0.16
N ALA A 407 -17.90 5.37 -0.23
CA ALA A 407 -18.87 4.76 0.66
C ALA A 407 -18.51 3.29 0.87
N THR A 408 -18.02 2.96 2.06
CA THR A 408 -17.51 1.63 2.39
C THR A 408 -18.07 1.14 3.73
N ALA A 409 -17.99 -0.16 3.96
CA ALA A 409 -18.23 -0.78 5.25
C ALA A 409 -17.32 -1.98 5.41
N TYR A 410 -16.81 -2.18 6.61
CA TYR A 410 -16.12 -3.40 6.99
C TYR A 410 -17.06 -4.26 7.83
N VAL A 411 -17.34 -5.47 7.35
CA VAL A 411 -18.29 -6.40 7.94
C VAL A 411 -17.52 -7.60 8.49
N ASN A 412 -17.76 -7.92 9.76
CA ASN A 412 -17.08 -9.03 10.40
C ASN A 412 -17.66 -10.39 9.96
N PHE A 413 -16.88 -11.43 10.13
CA PHE A 413 -17.22 -12.80 9.80
C PHE A 413 -18.56 -13.26 10.42
N SER A 414 -18.80 -12.90 11.68
CA SER A 414 -20.00 -13.32 12.40
C SER A 414 -21.30 -12.71 11.86
N ALA A 415 -21.23 -11.60 11.15
CA ALA A 415 -22.39 -10.99 10.49
C ALA A 415 -22.71 -11.65 9.14
N LEU A 416 -21.73 -12.33 8.53
CA LEU A 416 -21.87 -12.94 7.21
C LEU A 416 -22.22 -14.43 7.29
N ILE A 417 -21.65 -15.16 8.25
CA ILE A 417 -21.66 -16.62 8.29
C ILE A 417 -22.70 -17.12 9.27
N ALA A 418 -23.57 -18.01 8.79
CA ALA A 418 -24.45 -18.76 9.67
C ALA A 418 -23.64 -19.74 10.56
N ALA A 419 -23.88 -19.77 11.85
CA ALA A 419 -23.13 -20.56 12.85
C ALA A 419 -21.61 -20.27 12.81
N PRO A 420 -21.18 -19.00 13.03
CA PRO A 420 -19.83 -18.57 12.80
C PRO A 420 -18.80 -19.30 13.66
N GLU A 421 -19.10 -19.63 14.93
CA GLU A 421 -18.19 -20.36 15.81
C GLU A 421 -17.92 -21.80 15.30
N THR A 422 -18.96 -22.45 14.75
CA THR A 422 -18.81 -23.79 14.18
C THR A 422 -17.96 -23.77 12.93
N TYR A 423 -18.19 -22.80 12.04
CA TYR A 423 -17.43 -22.70 10.80
C TYR A 423 -15.99 -22.24 11.05
N ALA A 424 -15.77 -21.30 11.96
CA ALA A 424 -14.43 -20.89 12.38
C ALA A 424 -13.62 -22.07 12.96
N GLN A 425 -14.26 -22.94 13.73
CA GLN A 425 -13.60 -24.15 14.24
C GLN A 425 -13.23 -25.13 13.10
N GLN A 426 -14.10 -25.31 12.11
CA GLN A 426 -13.80 -26.14 10.93
C GLN A 426 -12.61 -25.58 10.15
N ILE A 427 -12.56 -24.25 9.98
CA ILE A 427 -11.41 -23.58 9.36
C ILE A 427 -10.14 -23.83 10.18
N ALA A 428 -10.18 -23.62 11.49
CA ALA A 428 -9.03 -23.83 12.36
C ALA A 428 -8.51 -25.29 12.33
N ASP A 429 -9.42 -26.27 12.30
CA ASP A 429 -9.08 -27.69 12.24
C ASP A 429 -8.46 -28.10 10.88
N ALA A 430 -8.68 -27.32 9.83
CA ALA A 430 -8.19 -27.60 8.49
C ALA A 430 -6.74 -27.13 8.22
N VAL A 431 -6.05 -26.49 9.17
CA VAL A 431 -4.72 -25.89 8.97
C VAL A 431 -3.69 -26.87 8.42
N ASP A 432 -3.59 -28.08 8.98
CA ASP A 432 -2.57 -29.06 8.55
C ASP A 432 -2.87 -29.65 7.17
N SER A 433 -4.14 -29.90 6.85
CA SER A 433 -4.56 -30.35 5.52
C SER A 433 -4.33 -29.24 4.47
N SER A 434 -4.71 -28.02 4.77
CA SER A 434 -4.46 -26.85 3.90
C SER A 434 -2.96 -26.65 3.66
N ALA A 435 -2.16 -26.66 4.71
CA ALA A 435 -0.71 -26.51 4.61
C ALA A 435 -0.06 -27.61 3.76
N SER A 436 -0.53 -28.85 3.83
CA SER A 436 0.02 -29.97 3.09
C SER A 436 -0.38 -30.00 1.60
N THR A 437 -1.50 -29.34 1.25
CA THR A 437 -2.06 -29.42 -0.12
C THR A 437 -1.93 -28.12 -0.90
N LEU A 438 -1.94 -26.96 -0.23
CA LEU A 438 -2.02 -25.65 -0.88
C LEU A 438 -0.68 -24.90 -0.92
N VAL A 439 0.28 -25.20 -0.02
CA VAL A 439 1.55 -24.47 0.00
C VAL A 439 2.43 -24.93 -1.17
N PRO A 440 2.70 -24.05 -2.15
CA PRO A 440 3.46 -24.41 -3.35
C PRO A 440 4.97 -24.34 -3.11
N SER A 441 5.45 -24.90 -2.00
CA SER A 441 6.86 -24.86 -1.61
C SER A 441 7.28 -26.18 -0.97
N GLN A 442 8.53 -26.60 -1.28
CA GLN A 442 9.16 -27.77 -0.67
C GLN A 442 9.86 -27.45 0.66
N TYR A 443 9.95 -26.18 1.04
CA TYR A 443 10.68 -25.72 2.22
C TYR A 443 9.79 -25.74 3.44
N SER A 444 10.21 -26.46 4.49
CA SER A 444 9.45 -26.60 5.74
C SER A 444 9.17 -25.27 6.42
N GLU A 445 10.12 -24.34 6.38
CA GLU A 445 9.96 -23.02 6.96
C GLU A 445 8.86 -22.20 6.29
N VAL A 446 8.65 -22.35 4.98
CA VAL A 446 7.52 -21.71 4.27
C VAL A 446 6.19 -22.32 4.71
N VAL A 447 6.15 -23.66 4.86
CA VAL A 447 4.96 -24.37 5.38
C VAL A 447 4.63 -23.91 6.81
N GLU A 448 5.63 -23.77 7.68
CA GLU A 448 5.43 -23.27 9.05
C GLU A 448 4.97 -21.82 9.09
N GLY A 449 5.43 -20.97 8.16
CA GLY A 449 4.93 -19.61 8.00
C GLY A 449 3.48 -19.55 7.57
N TYR A 450 3.10 -20.37 6.58
CA TYR A 450 1.70 -20.53 6.18
C TYR A 450 0.81 -20.88 7.38
N LYS A 451 1.22 -21.89 8.18
CA LYS A 451 0.48 -22.28 9.39
C LYS A 451 0.41 -21.18 10.44
N ALA A 452 1.49 -20.40 10.60
CA ALA A 452 1.51 -19.30 11.56
C ALA A 452 0.51 -18.21 11.19
N ILE A 453 0.48 -17.80 9.91
CA ILE A 453 -0.47 -16.81 9.38
C ILE A 453 -1.91 -17.37 9.45
N TYR A 454 -2.10 -18.58 8.97
CA TYR A 454 -3.41 -19.26 8.99
C TYR A 454 -4.01 -19.34 10.39
N ASN A 455 -3.22 -19.81 11.37
CA ASN A 455 -3.66 -19.93 12.76
C ASN A 455 -3.94 -18.57 13.39
N LEU A 456 -3.15 -17.53 13.07
CA LEU A 456 -3.42 -16.18 13.53
C LEU A 456 -4.79 -15.72 13.03
N THR A 457 -5.05 -15.85 11.74
CA THR A 457 -6.32 -15.48 11.11
C THR A 457 -7.48 -16.27 11.72
N ALA A 458 -7.41 -17.60 11.71
CA ALA A 458 -8.49 -18.45 12.14
C ALA A 458 -8.82 -18.35 13.63
N GLN A 459 -7.80 -18.18 14.50
CA GLN A 459 -7.98 -18.26 15.95
C GLN A 459 -8.07 -16.90 16.65
N LYS A 460 -7.54 -15.83 16.04
CA LYS A 460 -7.51 -14.49 16.68
C LYS A 460 -8.31 -13.45 15.93
N LEU A 461 -8.31 -13.48 14.59
CA LEU A 461 -8.93 -12.45 13.80
C LEU A 461 -10.38 -12.79 13.45
N LEU A 462 -10.65 -13.95 12.93
CA LEU A 462 -11.91 -14.34 12.29
C LEU A 462 -13.18 -14.10 13.14
N LEU A 463 -13.16 -14.45 14.42
CA LEU A 463 -14.31 -14.24 15.35
C LEU A 463 -14.21 -12.92 16.14
N SER A 464 -13.25 -12.06 15.77
CA SER A 464 -13.12 -10.74 16.40
C SER A 464 -14.06 -9.71 15.79
N SER A 465 -13.93 -8.46 16.20
CA SER A 465 -14.72 -7.34 15.66
C SER A 465 -14.14 -6.74 14.37
N ILE A 466 -13.04 -7.28 13.82
CA ILE A 466 -12.47 -6.73 12.58
C ILE A 466 -13.36 -7.01 11.37
N GLY A 467 -13.17 -6.25 10.30
CA GLY A 467 -13.84 -6.49 9.03
C GLY A 467 -13.14 -7.56 8.20
N ASP A 468 -13.77 -8.74 8.07
CA ASP A 468 -13.28 -9.79 7.17
C ASP A 468 -13.71 -9.56 5.72
N MET A 469 -14.71 -8.73 5.53
CA MET A 469 -15.25 -8.37 4.22
C MET A 469 -15.41 -6.85 4.11
N GLU A 470 -14.77 -6.24 3.12
CA GLU A 470 -15.10 -4.89 2.72
C GLU A 470 -16.32 -4.90 1.80
N ILE A 471 -17.27 -4.01 2.06
CA ILE A 471 -18.45 -3.77 1.21
C ILE A 471 -18.33 -2.33 0.70
N LEU A 472 -18.37 -2.14 -0.62
CA LEU A 472 -18.13 -0.85 -1.24
C LEU A 472 -19.22 -0.50 -2.25
N LEU A 473 -19.75 0.74 -2.18
CA LEU A 473 -20.72 1.27 -3.14
C LEU A 473 -20.00 1.91 -4.34
N SER A 474 -20.24 1.40 -5.54
CA SER A 474 -19.74 1.97 -6.78
C SER A 474 -20.83 2.69 -7.56
N LEU A 475 -20.59 3.97 -7.86
CA LEU A 475 -21.48 4.86 -8.61
C LEU A 475 -20.84 5.36 -9.92
N THR A 476 -19.69 4.78 -10.30
CA THR A 476 -18.92 5.20 -11.49
C THR A 476 -19.38 4.55 -12.79
N GLY A 477 -20.35 3.64 -12.71
CA GLY A 477 -20.88 2.90 -13.87
C GLY A 477 -19.91 1.81 -14.35
N ALA A 478 -20.35 1.06 -15.36
CA ALA A 478 -19.55 0.02 -16.02
C ALA A 478 -19.00 0.52 -17.37
N GLY A 479 -18.33 1.68 -17.34
CA GLY A 479 -17.76 2.33 -18.52
C GLY A 479 -18.75 3.15 -19.35
N GLN A 480 -18.31 3.59 -20.53
CA GLN A 480 -19.06 4.51 -21.39
C GLN A 480 -20.39 3.95 -21.89
N TYR A 481 -20.51 2.64 -22.07
CA TYR A 481 -21.69 2.00 -22.63
C TYR A 481 -22.76 1.66 -21.58
N GLU A 482 -22.36 1.55 -20.31
CA GLU A 482 -23.25 1.27 -19.19
C GLU A 482 -22.98 2.23 -18.02
N PRO A 483 -23.11 3.56 -18.23
CA PRO A 483 -22.79 4.54 -17.20
C PRO A 483 -23.84 4.63 -16.10
N GLN A 484 -25.07 4.12 -16.35
CA GLN A 484 -26.22 4.18 -15.43
C GLN A 484 -26.45 2.86 -14.71
N VAL A 485 -25.41 2.38 -14.03
CA VAL A 485 -25.48 1.23 -13.14
C VAL A 485 -24.88 1.57 -11.78
N ILE A 486 -25.34 0.88 -10.77
CA ILE A 486 -24.82 0.92 -9.39
C ILE A 486 -24.35 -0.48 -9.06
N SER A 487 -23.13 -0.61 -8.54
CA SER A 487 -22.62 -1.88 -8.04
C SER A 487 -22.37 -1.81 -6.53
N ILE A 488 -22.54 -2.95 -5.85
CA ILE A 488 -22.06 -3.16 -4.49
C ILE A 488 -21.04 -4.29 -4.55
N GLN A 489 -19.82 -3.99 -4.15
CA GLN A 489 -18.69 -4.90 -4.17
C GLN A 489 -18.53 -5.56 -2.82
N ALA A 490 -18.13 -6.83 -2.81
CA ALA A 490 -17.64 -7.55 -1.63
C ALA A 490 -16.20 -7.97 -1.87
N ALA A 491 -15.29 -7.59 -0.98
CA ALA A 491 -13.87 -7.89 -1.07
C ALA A 491 -13.35 -8.56 0.19
N LEU A 492 -12.76 -9.73 0.03
CA LEU A 492 -12.22 -10.53 1.12
C LEU A 492 -10.94 -9.91 1.66
N GLN A 493 -10.92 -9.57 2.96
CA GLN A 493 -9.80 -8.85 3.57
C GLN A 493 -8.73 -9.76 4.18
N HIS A 494 -9.10 -10.95 4.66
CA HIS A 494 -8.17 -11.89 5.28
C HIS A 494 -8.22 -13.26 4.57
N PRO A 495 -7.68 -13.38 3.35
CA PRO A 495 -7.69 -14.63 2.61
C PRO A 495 -6.83 -15.69 3.30
N PHE A 496 -7.32 -16.94 3.32
CA PHE A 496 -6.55 -18.13 3.71
C PHE A 496 -5.72 -18.68 2.55
N SER A 497 -6.07 -18.34 1.32
CA SER A 497 -5.24 -18.60 0.14
C SER A 497 -3.96 -17.77 0.21
N GLN A 498 -2.82 -18.43 0.03
CA GLN A 498 -1.50 -17.79 0.00
C GLN A 498 -0.73 -18.35 -1.19
N GLY A 499 -0.33 -17.47 -2.08
CA GLY A 499 0.39 -17.82 -3.27
C GLY A 499 1.89 -17.55 -3.18
N ARG A 500 2.49 -17.43 -4.35
CA ARG A 500 3.91 -17.09 -4.51
C ARG A 500 4.19 -16.28 -5.77
N LEU A 501 5.32 -15.64 -5.76
CA LEU A 501 5.92 -14.99 -6.92
C LEU A 501 7.36 -15.52 -7.06
N TYR A 502 7.80 -15.81 -8.29
CA TYR A 502 9.14 -16.31 -8.54
C TYR A 502 9.66 -15.93 -9.92
N ILE A 503 10.98 -15.87 -10.06
CA ILE A 503 11.63 -15.61 -11.35
C ILE A 503 11.81 -16.91 -12.16
N ASN A 504 11.74 -16.79 -13.48
CA ASN A 504 12.09 -17.85 -14.44
C ASN A 504 13.24 -17.44 -15.36
N SER A 505 13.83 -16.28 -15.12
CA SER A 505 14.95 -15.71 -15.87
C SER A 505 15.84 -14.88 -14.94
N SER A 506 17.12 -14.77 -15.24
CA SER A 506 18.06 -13.85 -14.58
C SER A 506 17.95 -12.40 -15.07
N ASP A 507 17.14 -12.15 -16.09
CA ASP A 507 16.91 -10.80 -16.65
C ASP A 507 15.75 -10.11 -15.92
N ILE A 508 16.03 -9.01 -15.24
CA ILE A 508 15.02 -8.22 -14.50
C ILE A 508 13.89 -7.67 -15.39
N PHE A 509 14.15 -7.51 -16.70
CA PHE A 509 13.17 -7.03 -17.66
C PHE A 509 12.16 -8.10 -18.09
N GLU A 510 12.38 -9.36 -17.73
CA GLU A 510 11.37 -10.42 -17.82
C GLU A 510 10.49 -10.40 -16.58
N TYR A 511 9.18 -10.42 -16.78
CA TYR A 511 8.23 -10.39 -15.67
C TYR A 511 8.34 -11.67 -14.83
N PRO A 512 8.23 -11.56 -13.49
CA PRO A 512 8.17 -12.74 -12.66
C PRO A 512 6.87 -13.50 -12.88
N ILE A 513 6.88 -14.77 -12.53
CA ILE A 513 5.67 -15.60 -12.48
C ILE A 513 4.91 -15.23 -11.22
N ILE A 514 3.65 -14.82 -11.36
CA ILE A 514 2.78 -14.35 -10.27
C ILE A 514 1.63 -15.34 -10.13
N ASP A 515 1.60 -16.05 -9.00
CA ASP A 515 0.58 -17.04 -8.69
C ASP A 515 -0.01 -16.79 -7.30
N PRO A 516 -1.09 -16.01 -7.19
CA PRO A 516 -1.74 -15.72 -5.93
C PRO A 516 -2.55 -16.90 -5.37
N GLN A 517 -2.80 -17.95 -6.14
CA GLN A 517 -3.65 -19.09 -5.77
C GLN A 517 -5.06 -18.68 -5.32
N TYR A 518 -5.67 -17.77 -6.03
CA TYR A 518 -7.01 -17.28 -5.71
C TYR A 518 -8.03 -18.42 -5.54
N LEU A 519 -8.82 -18.34 -4.46
CA LEU A 519 -9.89 -19.28 -4.12
C LEU A 519 -9.40 -20.74 -3.88
N SER A 520 -8.10 -20.96 -3.77
CA SER A 520 -7.56 -22.32 -3.50
C SER A 520 -7.97 -22.85 -2.13
N ASN A 521 -8.22 -21.97 -1.16
CA ASN A 521 -8.81 -22.33 0.12
C ASN A 521 -10.33 -22.15 0.08
N ASN A 522 -11.07 -23.21 0.39
CA ASN A 522 -12.54 -23.18 0.37
C ASN A 522 -13.16 -22.14 1.32
N ALA A 523 -12.47 -21.75 2.40
CA ALA A 523 -12.96 -20.71 3.30
C ALA A 523 -13.11 -19.36 2.56
N ASP A 524 -12.19 -19.01 1.67
CA ASP A 524 -12.23 -17.79 0.89
C ASP A 524 -13.44 -17.75 -0.06
N LEU A 525 -13.70 -18.89 -0.72
CA LEU A 525 -14.84 -19.04 -1.61
C LEU A 525 -16.17 -18.87 -0.88
N VAL A 526 -16.32 -19.53 0.29
CA VAL A 526 -17.52 -19.43 1.12
C VAL A 526 -17.73 -18.02 1.65
N MET A 527 -16.68 -17.39 2.21
CA MET A 527 -16.79 -16.02 2.74
C MET A 527 -17.16 -15.02 1.66
N LEU A 528 -16.54 -15.09 0.48
CA LEU A 528 -16.83 -14.18 -0.60
C LEU A 528 -18.25 -14.40 -1.17
N ARG A 529 -18.71 -15.66 -1.26
CA ARG A 529 -20.09 -15.98 -1.62
C ARG A 529 -21.10 -15.35 -0.66
N GLU A 530 -20.88 -15.47 0.65
CA GLU A 530 -21.79 -14.86 1.64
C GLU A 530 -21.68 -13.32 1.61
N GLY A 531 -20.51 -12.76 1.36
CA GLY A 531 -20.33 -11.34 1.11
C GLY A 531 -21.18 -10.84 -0.07
N LEU A 532 -21.24 -11.57 -1.19
CA LEU A 532 -22.10 -11.21 -2.32
C LEU A 532 -23.60 -11.36 -2.03
N ARG A 533 -23.99 -12.35 -1.25
CA ARG A 533 -25.37 -12.46 -0.75
C ARG A 533 -25.73 -11.27 0.14
N PHE A 534 -24.81 -10.84 0.98
CA PHE A 534 -24.95 -9.64 1.78
C PHE A 534 -25.11 -8.40 0.88
N CYS A 535 -24.27 -8.23 -0.17
CA CYS A 535 -24.40 -7.15 -1.14
C CYS A 535 -25.79 -7.12 -1.80
N ARG A 536 -26.31 -8.29 -2.22
CA ARG A 536 -27.66 -8.40 -2.78
C ARG A 536 -28.73 -8.00 -1.78
N SER A 537 -28.60 -8.42 -0.52
CA SER A 537 -29.52 -8.05 0.56
C SER A 537 -29.49 -6.55 0.80
N LEU A 538 -28.32 -5.95 0.86
CA LEU A 538 -28.12 -4.50 1.02
C LEU A 538 -28.74 -3.71 -0.12
N GLY A 539 -28.53 -4.14 -1.38
CA GLY A 539 -29.14 -3.51 -2.55
C GLY A 539 -30.69 -3.54 -2.53
N ASN A 540 -31.27 -4.50 -1.81
CA ASN A 540 -32.72 -4.60 -1.58
C ASN A 540 -33.19 -3.89 -0.29
N THR A 541 -32.29 -3.24 0.46
CA THR A 541 -32.60 -2.59 1.74
C THR A 541 -32.79 -1.08 1.56
N ALA A 542 -33.93 -0.56 2.10
CA ALA A 542 -34.18 0.87 2.09
C ALA A 542 -33.22 1.63 3.03
N PRO A 543 -32.85 2.90 2.74
CA PRO A 543 -33.29 3.69 1.59
C PRO A 543 -32.57 3.39 0.26
N LEU A 544 -31.40 2.73 0.25
CA LEU A 544 -30.58 2.51 -0.95
C LEU A 544 -31.31 1.76 -2.07
N SER A 545 -32.23 0.84 -1.71
CA SER A 545 -33.04 0.08 -2.66
C SER A 545 -33.91 0.95 -3.57
N ALA A 546 -34.18 2.20 -3.21
CA ALA A 546 -34.93 3.12 -4.06
C ALA A 546 -34.16 3.49 -5.34
N ALA A 547 -32.84 3.48 -5.30
CA ALA A 547 -31.98 3.72 -6.45
C ALA A 547 -31.73 2.46 -7.30
N MET A 548 -32.05 1.27 -6.79
CA MET A 548 -31.84 -0.02 -7.47
C MET A 548 -33.07 -0.39 -8.29
N ALA A 549 -32.89 -0.62 -9.61
CA ALA A 549 -33.99 -1.06 -10.47
C ALA A 549 -33.90 -2.58 -10.70
N GLU A 550 -33.30 -3.02 -11.78
CA GLU A 550 -33.13 -4.43 -12.14
C GLU A 550 -31.73 -4.92 -11.82
N GLU A 551 -31.58 -6.00 -11.05
CA GLU A 551 -30.29 -6.68 -10.89
C GLU A 551 -29.89 -7.33 -12.22
N ILE A 552 -28.74 -6.92 -12.77
CA ILE A 552 -28.22 -7.38 -14.06
C ILE A 552 -27.02 -8.32 -13.93
N SER A 553 -26.30 -8.28 -12.82
CA SER A 553 -25.17 -9.17 -12.54
C SER A 553 -25.12 -9.52 -11.05
N PRO A 554 -25.04 -10.79 -10.67
CA PRO A 554 -25.15 -11.99 -11.51
C PRO A 554 -26.55 -12.21 -12.08
N GLY A 555 -27.56 -11.44 -11.68
CA GLY A 555 -28.96 -11.59 -12.04
C GLY A 555 -29.71 -12.54 -11.08
N SER A 556 -31.04 -12.35 -11.03
CA SER A 556 -31.92 -13.03 -10.05
C SER A 556 -31.98 -14.57 -10.18
N SER A 557 -31.45 -15.15 -11.25
CA SER A 557 -31.38 -16.60 -11.45
C SER A 557 -30.29 -17.31 -10.62
N VAL A 558 -29.28 -16.58 -10.17
CA VAL A 558 -28.20 -17.12 -9.32
C VAL A 558 -28.65 -17.11 -7.87
N GLN A 559 -28.97 -18.31 -7.33
CA GLN A 559 -29.56 -18.46 -6.00
C GLN A 559 -28.84 -19.51 -5.14
N SER A 560 -28.50 -20.70 -5.70
CA SER A 560 -27.86 -21.76 -4.95
C SER A 560 -26.39 -21.47 -4.67
N ASP A 561 -25.80 -22.13 -3.67
CA ASP A 561 -24.36 -22.03 -3.38
C ASP A 561 -23.52 -22.33 -4.61
N GLU A 562 -23.80 -23.43 -5.30
CA GLU A 562 -23.10 -23.87 -6.50
C GLU A 562 -23.18 -22.84 -7.66
N GLN A 563 -24.35 -22.18 -7.82
CA GLN A 563 -24.52 -21.14 -8.82
C GLN A 563 -23.68 -19.90 -8.50
N TRP A 564 -23.65 -19.48 -7.23
CA TRP A 564 -22.83 -18.38 -6.77
C TRP A 564 -21.34 -18.69 -6.93
N GLU A 565 -20.88 -19.87 -6.53
CA GLU A 565 -19.49 -20.30 -6.60
C GLU A 565 -19.01 -20.38 -8.05
N THR A 566 -19.85 -20.94 -8.95
CA THR A 566 -19.54 -20.97 -10.38
C THR A 566 -19.44 -19.56 -10.95
N TRP A 567 -20.36 -18.66 -10.59
CA TRP A 567 -20.32 -17.29 -11.05
C TRP A 567 -19.10 -16.54 -10.49
N LEU A 568 -18.77 -16.73 -9.20
CA LEU A 568 -17.60 -16.16 -8.54
C LEU A 568 -16.30 -16.53 -9.24
N ALA A 569 -16.10 -17.81 -9.57
CA ALA A 569 -14.93 -18.27 -10.28
C ALA A 569 -14.71 -17.50 -11.59
N GLN A 570 -15.79 -17.11 -12.26
CA GLN A 570 -15.77 -16.40 -13.54
C GLN A 570 -15.68 -14.88 -13.40
N ASN A 571 -16.08 -14.30 -12.24
CA ASN A 571 -16.33 -12.86 -12.10
C ASN A 571 -15.63 -12.24 -10.87
N SER A 572 -14.64 -12.91 -10.28
CA SER A 572 -13.80 -12.33 -9.24
C SER A 572 -12.61 -11.56 -9.84
N TYR A 573 -12.19 -10.49 -9.17
CA TYR A 573 -11.10 -9.62 -9.59
C TYR A 573 -10.29 -9.18 -8.37
N THR A 574 -9.09 -8.65 -8.62
CA THR A 574 -8.20 -8.08 -7.59
C THR A 574 -8.63 -6.67 -7.21
N GLU A 575 -8.52 -6.31 -5.93
CA GLU A 575 -8.55 -4.90 -5.48
C GLU A 575 -7.19 -4.20 -5.64
N TYR A 576 -6.24 -4.86 -6.29
CA TYR A 576 -4.90 -4.33 -6.55
C TYR A 576 -4.06 -4.12 -5.28
N HIS A 577 -4.19 -5.01 -4.30
CA HIS A 577 -3.53 -4.94 -3.00
C HIS A 577 -2.46 -6.04 -2.75
N PRO A 578 -1.63 -6.43 -3.74
CA PRO A 578 -0.62 -7.47 -3.49
C PRO A 578 0.34 -7.06 -2.37
N SER A 579 0.62 -8.02 -1.47
CA SER A 579 1.50 -7.83 -0.32
C SER A 579 2.15 -9.14 0.11
N CYS A 580 2.87 -9.12 1.21
CA CYS A 580 3.39 -10.28 1.96
C CYS A 580 4.57 -11.04 1.33
N SER A 581 5.00 -10.72 0.11
CA SER A 581 6.01 -11.46 -0.65
C SER A 581 7.46 -11.36 -0.13
N CYS A 582 7.72 -10.49 0.86
CA CYS A 582 8.96 -10.41 1.66
C CYS A 582 8.62 -10.35 3.14
N ALA A 583 7.76 -11.23 3.62
CA ALA A 583 7.10 -11.16 4.93
C ALA A 583 8.06 -10.94 6.10
N MET A 584 7.67 -10.05 7.01
CA MET A 584 8.33 -9.86 8.30
C MET A 584 7.86 -10.95 9.26
N LEU A 585 8.57 -12.06 9.23
CA LEU A 585 8.34 -13.25 10.05
C LEU A 585 9.68 -13.77 10.59
N PRO A 586 9.69 -14.67 11.59
CA PRO A 586 10.89 -15.44 11.92
C PRO A 586 11.44 -16.16 10.68
N GLN A 587 12.76 -16.21 10.53
CA GLN A 587 13.37 -16.94 9.40
C GLN A 587 12.94 -18.40 9.36
N SER A 588 12.72 -19.03 10.52
CA SER A 588 12.21 -20.41 10.66
C SER A 588 10.74 -20.59 10.21
N GLN A 589 10.06 -19.49 9.91
CA GLN A 589 8.71 -19.44 9.38
C GLN A 589 8.67 -18.79 7.99
N GLY A 590 9.73 -18.95 7.20
CA GLY A 590 9.80 -18.38 5.86
C GLY A 590 9.85 -16.85 5.84
N GLY A 591 10.27 -16.20 6.93
CA GLY A 591 10.46 -14.75 6.98
C GLY A 591 11.62 -14.31 6.08
N VAL A 592 11.46 -13.13 5.49
CA VAL A 592 12.47 -12.49 4.63
C VAL A 592 13.21 -11.38 5.37
N VAL A 593 12.48 -10.63 6.20
CA VAL A 593 13.06 -9.55 7.00
C VAL A 593 12.80 -9.72 8.49
N ASP A 594 13.72 -9.20 9.30
CA ASP A 594 13.55 -9.09 10.75
C ASP A 594 12.72 -7.85 11.14
N ALA A 595 12.48 -7.65 12.44
CA ALA A 595 11.74 -6.48 12.96
C ALA A 595 12.45 -5.14 12.65
N ASN A 596 13.72 -5.14 12.24
CA ASN A 596 14.43 -3.95 11.77
C ASN A 596 14.37 -3.81 10.25
N LEU A 597 13.50 -4.56 9.56
CA LEU A 597 13.38 -4.61 8.10
C LEU A 597 14.60 -5.15 7.37
N ARG A 598 15.60 -5.70 8.06
CA ARG A 598 16.83 -6.24 7.46
C ARG A 598 16.57 -7.60 6.86
N VAL A 599 17.01 -7.78 5.61
CA VAL A 599 16.96 -9.07 4.92
C VAL A 599 17.87 -10.07 5.61
N TYR A 600 17.34 -11.23 5.98
CA TYR A 600 18.13 -12.28 6.63
C TYR A 600 19.32 -12.71 5.77
N GLY A 601 20.47 -12.86 6.38
CA GLY A 601 21.71 -13.20 5.71
C GLY A 601 22.47 -12.05 5.05
N LEU A 602 21.91 -10.84 5.04
CA LEU A 602 22.53 -9.63 4.49
C LEU A 602 22.83 -8.60 5.58
N ALA A 603 23.98 -7.95 5.47
CA ALA A 603 24.45 -7.01 6.50
C ALA A 603 23.75 -5.63 6.41
N ASN A 604 23.42 -5.16 5.19
CA ASN A 604 23.03 -3.78 4.92
C ASN A 604 21.97 -3.63 3.81
N VAL A 605 21.08 -4.60 3.70
CA VAL A 605 19.91 -4.52 2.81
C VAL A 605 18.64 -4.59 3.63
N ARG A 606 17.70 -3.67 3.35
CA ARG A 606 16.36 -3.68 3.95
C ARG A 606 15.30 -3.75 2.86
N VAL A 607 14.11 -4.22 3.25
CA VAL A 607 12.88 -4.06 2.47
C VAL A 607 11.93 -3.20 3.29
N ALA A 608 11.35 -2.16 2.67
CA ALA A 608 10.46 -1.21 3.35
C ALA A 608 9.30 -0.78 2.43
N ASP A 609 8.47 -1.73 2.05
CA ASP A 609 7.23 -1.55 1.26
C ASP A 609 6.19 -2.60 1.65
N ALA A 610 5.06 -2.68 0.94
CA ALA A 610 3.96 -3.60 1.25
C ALA A 610 4.35 -5.08 1.26
N SER A 611 5.48 -5.46 0.66
CA SER A 611 5.94 -6.86 0.66
C SER A 611 6.27 -7.38 2.05
N VAL A 612 6.56 -6.50 3.01
CA VAL A 612 6.96 -6.92 4.37
C VAL A 612 5.79 -7.24 5.30
N PHE A 613 4.57 -6.86 4.95
CA PHE A 613 3.41 -7.25 5.74
C PHE A 613 3.32 -8.77 5.81
N PRO A 614 3.05 -9.37 6.98
CA PRO A 614 3.01 -10.83 7.08
C PRO A 614 1.67 -11.43 6.63
N PHE A 615 0.62 -10.62 6.60
CA PHE A 615 -0.72 -10.96 6.14
C PHE A 615 -1.45 -9.68 5.69
N GLN A 616 -2.59 -9.84 5.01
CA GLN A 616 -3.44 -8.72 4.58
C GLN A 616 -4.18 -8.08 5.75
N PHE A 617 -4.46 -6.77 5.64
CA PHE A 617 -5.20 -5.98 6.62
C PHE A 617 -6.59 -5.61 6.09
N SER A 618 -7.56 -5.40 6.97
CA SER A 618 -8.85 -4.76 6.65
C SER A 618 -8.65 -3.28 6.31
N ALA A 619 -7.95 -3.03 5.22
CA ALA A 619 -7.62 -1.68 4.77
C ALA A 619 -7.11 -1.67 3.34
N HIS A 620 -7.35 -0.58 2.62
CA HIS A 620 -6.57 -0.26 1.44
C HIS A 620 -5.14 0.06 1.86
N LEU A 621 -4.14 -0.59 1.24
CA LEU A 621 -2.77 -0.63 1.76
C LEU A 621 -2.02 0.71 1.72
N GLN A 622 -2.59 1.79 1.15
CA GLN A 622 -1.92 3.07 1.02
C GLN A 622 -1.56 3.70 2.37
N ALA A 623 -2.52 3.79 3.30
CA ALA A 623 -2.28 4.39 4.62
C ALA A 623 -1.27 3.58 5.45
N PRO A 624 -1.37 2.24 5.58
CA PRO A 624 -0.37 1.45 6.30
C PRO A 624 1.02 1.51 5.64
N VAL A 625 1.13 1.62 4.31
CA VAL A 625 2.44 1.78 3.63
C VAL A 625 3.08 3.13 3.95
N TYR A 626 2.31 4.23 4.02
CA TYR A 626 2.85 5.50 4.48
C TYR A 626 3.30 5.43 5.94
N GLY A 627 2.52 4.79 6.81
CA GLY A 627 2.91 4.55 8.21
C GLY A 627 4.18 3.73 8.34
N LEU A 628 4.27 2.61 7.61
CA LEU A 628 5.46 1.77 7.53
C LEU A 628 6.70 2.58 7.12
N ALA A 629 6.60 3.37 6.05
CA ALA A 629 7.73 4.11 5.51
C ALA A 629 8.20 5.26 6.44
N GLU A 630 7.27 5.95 7.11
CA GLU A 630 7.59 6.96 8.13
C GLU A 630 8.33 6.33 9.31
N GLN A 631 7.84 5.20 9.82
CA GLN A 631 8.47 4.49 10.93
C GLN A 631 9.81 3.86 10.52
N ALA A 632 9.91 3.29 9.32
CA ALA A 632 11.14 2.75 8.77
C ALA A 632 12.25 3.83 8.67
N ALA A 633 11.90 5.02 8.21
CA ALA A 633 12.84 6.12 8.14
C ALA A 633 13.41 6.50 9.52
N GLU A 634 12.59 6.51 10.56
CA GLU A 634 13.05 6.77 11.94
C GLU A 634 13.94 5.64 12.45
N LEU A 635 13.56 4.40 12.21
CA LEU A 635 14.33 3.23 12.57
C LEU A 635 15.72 3.23 11.91
N ILE A 636 15.79 3.53 10.61
CA ILE A 636 17.05 3.60 9.86
C ILE A 636 17.94 4.74 10.39
N ARG A 637 17.37 5.93 10.58
CA ARG A 637 18.09 7.09 11.16
C ARG A 637 18.63 6.79 12.56
N GLY A 638 17.79 6.18 13.41
CA GLY A 638 18.18 5.78 14.77
C GLY A 638 19.36 4.82 14.83
N THR A 639 19.45 3.91 13.88
CA THR A 639 20.54 2.93 13.78
C THR A 639 21.91 3.62 13.65
N TYR A 640 22.03 4.66 12.82
CA TYR A 640 23.32 5.31 12.54
C TYR A 640 23.64 6.45 13.51
N VAL A 641 22.66 7.18 13.99
CA VAL A 641 22.89 8.23 15.02
C VAL A 641 23.49 7.62 16.30
N ASN A 642 22.98 6.46 16.72
CA ASN A 642 23.52 5.76 17.89
C ASN A 642 24.92 5.19 17.64
N ALA A 643 25.22 4.72 16.43
CA ALA A 643 26.54 4.23 16.05
C ALA A 643 27.59 5.37 15.98
N ASP A 644 27.22 6.51 15.43
CA ASP A 644 28.09 7.69 15.37
C ASP A 644 28.38 8.25 16.76
N ALA A 645 27.40 8.27 17.66
CA ALA A 645 27.58 8.65 19.06
C ALA A 645 28.52 7.69 19.82
N ALA A 646 28.36 6.38 19.58
CA ALA A 646 29.24 5.36 20.16
C ALA A 646 30.71 5.48 19.66
N ASN A 647 30.87 5.77 18.36
CA ASN A 647 32.19 5.99 17.77
C ASN A 647 32.86 7.29 18.24
N ALA A 648 32.10 8.36 18.43
CA ALA A 648 32.55 9.63 18.97
C ALA A 648 33.06 9.49 20.43
N THR A 649 32.33 8.71 21.24
CA THR A 649 32.76 8.40 22.62
C THR A 649 33.99 7.52 22.67
N SER A 650 34.17 6.57 21.74
CA SER A 650 35.37 5.74 21.66
C SER A 650 36.60 6.50 21.16
N SER A 651 36.43 7.44 20.23
CA SER A 651 37.52 8.31 19.75
C SER A 651 37.94 9.37 20.79
N ALA A 652 36.99 9.86 21.60
CA ALA A 652 37.30 10.78 22.70
C ALA A 652 38.07 10.10 23.85
N SER A 653 37.86 8.80 24.07
CA SER A 653 38.60 8.02 25.07
C SER A 653 40.01 7.59 24.60
N ALA A 654 40.26 7.58 23.29
CA ALA A 654 41.59 7.23 22.73
C ALA A 654 42.55 8.42 22.66
N SER A 655 42.09 9.67 22.82
CA SER A 655 42.93 10.88 22.75
C SER A 655 43.40 11.43 24.10
N SER A 656 43.16 10.73 25.24
CA SER A 656 43.48 11.20 26.60
C SER A 656 44.62 10.43 27.28
N SER A 657 45.56 9.81 26.52
CA SER A 657 46.79 9.21 27.09
C SER A 657 48.04 9.98 26.68
N ALA A 658 48.33 11.08 27.37
CA ALA A 658 49.65 11.68 27.42
C ALA A 658 50.17 11.64 28.89
N PRO A 659 51.46 11.42 29.15
CA PRO A 659 51.93 10.97 30.45
C PRO A 659 52.03 12.11 31.47
N SER A 660 51.52 11.82 32.66
CA SER A 660 51.60 12.70 33.83
C SER A 660 52.98 12.70 34.45
N ALA A 661 53.53 13.88 34.65
CA ALA A 661 54.63 14.11 35.61
C ALA A 661 54.05 14.23 37.04
N THR A 662 54.65 13.52 37.91
CA THR A 662 54.41 13.49 39.36
C THR A 662 54.72 14.80 40.06
N THR A 663 53.79 15.30 40.89
CA THR A 663 54.11 16.06 42.12
C THR A 663 53.09 15.73 43.20
N SER A 664 53.60 15.38 44.33
CA SER A 664 52.92 15.06 45.59
C SER A 664 52.43 16.32 46.32
N ALA A 665 51.26 16.29 46.95
CA ALA A 665 51.07 16.57 48.38
C ALA A 665 49.63 16.92 48.79
N SER A 666 49.23 16.29 49.84
CA SER A 666 48.41 16.65 50.99
C SER A 666 46.88 16.56 50.94
N SER A 667 46.52 15.71 51.85
CA SER A 667 45.22 15.43 52.45
C SER A 667 44.36 16.64 52.86
N ARG A 668 43.07 16.59 52.60
CA ARG A 668 42.02 16.99 53.59
C ARG A 668 40.75 16.17 53.40
N LYS A 669 40.35 15.53 54.49
CA LYS A 669 39.09 14.83 54.67
C LYS A 669 37.94 15.82 54.67
N SER A 670 36.83 15.54 54.06
CA SER A 670 35.50 15.98 54.51
C SER A 670 34.41 15.01 54.06
N ALA A 671 33.45 14.82 54.92
CA ALA A 671 32.51 13.77 55.13
C ALA A 671 31.46 13.59 54.02
N ALA A 672 31.11 12.31 53.81
CA ALA A 672 29.94 11.88 53.10
C ALA A 672 28.64 12.14 53.92
N THR A 673 27.62 12.67 53.28
CA THR A 673 26.25 12.61 53.81
C THR A 673 25.41 11.75 52.87
N VAL A 674 25.03 10.60 53.40
CA VAL A 674 24.13 9.62 52.78
C VAL A 674 22.70 10.15 53.04
N LEU A 675 21.91 10.31 51.98
CA LEU A 675 20.47 10.49 52.08
C LEU A 675 19.76 9.25 51.56
N THR A 676 19.15 8.55 52.51
CA THR A 676 18.24 7.40 52.29
C THR A 676 16.85 7.88 51.87
N PRO A 677 16.14 7.13 51.00
CA PRO A 677 14.77 7.48 50.66
C PRO A 677 13.77 7.03 51.75
N ARG A 678 12.90 7.94 52.16
CA ARG A 678 11.78 7.65 53.04
C ARG A 678 10.62 7.05 52.28
N VAL A 679 10.21 5.88 52.71
CA VAL A 679 8.93 5.23 52.42
C VAL A 679 7.86 5.87 53.31
N LEU A 680 6.72 6.23 52.75
CA LEU A 680 5.51 6.60 53.50
C LEU A 680 4.39 5.60 53.19
N PRO A 681 3.59 5.18 54.17
CA PRO A 681 2.72 4.03 54.07
C PRO A 681 1.34 4.36 53.54
N ALA A 682 0.72 3.29 52.99
CA ALA A 682 -0.66 3.26 52.53
C ALA A 682 -1.65 3.42 53.70
N ALA A 683 -2.70 4.21 53.46
CA ALA A 683 -3.89 4.20 54.27
C ALA A 683 -5.05 3.64 53.47
N LEU A 684 -5.60 2.53 53.98
CA LEU A 684 -6.89 1.96 53.60
C LEU A 684 -8.03 2.92 53.98
N GLY A 685 -9.03 3.01 53.13
CA GLY A 685 -10.33 3.55 53.42
C GLY A 685 -11.40 2.87 52.60
N ALA A 686 -12.01 1.86 53.17
CA ALA A 686 -13.19 1.17 52.65
C ALA A 686 -14.47 1.92 53.05
N VAL A 687 -15.41 2.11 52.10
CA VAL A 687 -16.85 2.20 52.36
C VAL A 687 -17.56 1.63 51.15
N ALA A 688 -18.05 0.44 51.28
CA ALA A 688 -19.38 -0.12 51.37
C ALA A 688 -20.42 0.35 50.35
N ALA A 689 -20.79 -0.63 49.57
CA ALA A 689 -22.02 -1.14 48.99
C ALA A 689 -23.36 -0.52 49.48
N ALA A 690 -24.28 -0.33 48.53
CA ALA A 690 -25.70 -0.74 48.54
C ALA A 690 -26.32 -0.30 47.21
N ALA A 691 -26.87 -1.16 46.49
CA ALA A 691 -28.10 -1.94 46.42
C ALA A 691 -28.95 -1.52 45.23
N LEU A 692 -29.12 -2.47 44.31
CA LEU A 692 -30.40 -3.11 43.95
C LEU A 692 -31.49 -2.26 43.26
N ALA A 693 -31.66 -2.57 41.99
CA ALA A 693 -32.76 -3.38 41.45
C ALA A 693 -34.02 -2.64 40.98
N ALA A 694 -34.38 -3.03 39.79
CA ALA A 694 -35.71 -3.35 39.24
C ALA A 694 -36.43 -2.17 38.54
N ILE A 695 -36.89 -2.42 37.38
CA ILE A 695 -38.09 -3.02 36.81
C ILE A 695 -38.22 -2.52 35.37
N ALA A 696 -38.15 -3.36 34.48
CA ALA A 696 -39.08 -3.81 33.46
C ALA A 696 -40.29 -2.88 33.16
N LEU A 697 -40.26 -2.38 31.94
CA LEU A 697 -41.35 -2.48 30.97
C LEU A 697 -40.83 -2.02 29.61
#